data_a8f374db3bf98b19002cca107eece650
#
_entry.id   a8f374db3bf98b19002cca107eece650
#
_cell.length_a   1.000
_cell.length_b   1.000
_cell.length_c   1.000
_cell.angle_alpha   90.00
_cell.angle_beta   90.00
_cell.angle_gamma   90.00
#
_symmetry.space_group_name_H-M   'P 1'
#
loop_
_entity.id
_entity.type
_entity.pdbx_description
1 polymer ?
#
loop_
_entity_poly.entity_id
_entity_poly.type
_entity_poly.pdbx_seq_one_letter_code
_entity_poly.pdbx_strand_id
1 'polypeptide(L)'
;MKPIPNDYRIRSQMPLILLSLLLICLSTSNLQAQQDSPFPLELSSLNNFEYAFPEGDTLRNITKPVFLGEETFIARLKQRAESLEFDQSKDNEPRPPLGIVLCGGSARAYAHIGVLKTLEKAGIYPDFIVASSMGAIVGMLYAAGYSPQDIEFLIQALPLESFFTPVIPTNGGLINTEMFRAILRKIIGRLDVSETAIPIIITAEDLKSRQQIWIAEGPFDLVMASAFAMPAVFEPQAFDQFILIDAGATTIAPVEPALQFSNRLVISTAFYNRAMNFSSPVTVINRSVDIGKTRAGMAGIERSKALVIRNDVENLSYMQFTDPDIIIKKGEISAQNALEQLDLISRQELENAPPSGLLELRSKMHENLNKTIRDLQSGQQPSTSFTLRGIPILRLFDPFTLMPGETGTEARIGASLSFSYSKFKSDLSYFNALYPDPGKVWAIETALRVNPIDSLNVWLTTRLWGDYTPTSILSHNTEYWEIAGRTSLMKVYEEKKIGFQAGGDIFLKMDFSIANWQTCAFFHTAIPRKYKKFGPPIQPWYTANLGGFAENSVGLQNAAGLYGSLQGGFDSKWVSPKFRAFSKVSLNNQEFMESKYDGFRSSAARKAVTSNLITNVEIPFSPHELYLDISEALLLKGFELAPFFDTRWNSTSDESFHMDNWAAGLSFSFEARAFGLAPATMTFYASYSGSKIITLQFRAGMLLPE
;
A
#
# COMPACT_ATOMS: atom_id res chain seq x y z
N MET A 1 58.55 -2.46 -20.53
CA MET A 1 57.65 -3.45 -21.10
C MET A 1 57.60 -4.65 -20.19
N LYS A 2 56.56 -4.81 -19.41
CA LYS A 2 56.13 -6.05 -18.72
C LYS A 2 54.60 -6.06 -18.76
N PRO A 3 53.95 -7.19 -19.04
CA PRO A 3 52.53 -7.22 -19.34
C PRO A 3 51.68 -7.19 -18.07
N ILE A 4 50.52 -6.57 -18.22
CA ILE A 4 49.43 -6.49 -17.22
C ILE A 4 48.72 -7.85 -17.20
N PRO A 5 48.42 -8.44 -16.02
CA PRO A 5 47.61 -9.65 -15.95
C PRO A 5 46.14 -9.30 -16.12
N ASN A 6 45.52 -9.87 -17.13
CA ASN A 6 44.08 -10.05 -17.23
C ASN A 6 43.64 -11.11 -16.22
N ASP A 7 42.81 -10.74 -15.25
CA ASP A 7 41.88 -11.68 -14.58
C ASP A 7 40.77 -10.94 -13.89
N TYR A 8 39.73 -10.58 -14.65
CA TYR A 8 38.40 -10.35 -14.13
C TYR A 8 37.44 -11.38 -14.75
N ARG A 9 37.49 -12.60 -14.24
CA ARG A 9 36.40 -13.55 -14.42
C ARG A 9 35.30 -13.17 -13.44
N ILE A 10 34.30 -12.45 -13.93
CA ILE A 10 33.00 -12.33 -13.27
C ILE A 10 32.35 -13.73 -13.32
N ARG A 11 32.41 -14.45 -12.22
CA ARG A 11 31.56 -15.62 -12.00
C ARG A 11 30.17 -15.10 -11.59
N SER A 12 29.29 -14.98 -12.57
CA SER A 12 27.86 -14.89 -12.34
C SER A 12 27.35 -16.23 -11.81
N GLN A 13 27.21 -16.37 -10.54
CA GLN A 13 26.37 -17.42 -9.98
C GLN A 13 24.95 -16.84 -9.85
N MET A 14 24.17 -16.88 -10.93
CA MET A 14 22.71 -16.83 -10.83
C MET A 14 22.24 -18.12 -10.15
N PRO A 15 21.34 -18.02 -9.16
CA PRO A 15 20.98 -19.19 -8.38
C PRO A 15 20.21 -20.21 -9.23
N LEU A 16 20.54 -21.46 -9.00
CA LEU A 16 19.92 -22.66 -9.60
C LEU A 16 18.40 -22.74 -9.50
N ILE A 17 17.76 -21.88 -8.75
CA ILE A 17 16.30 -21.84 -8.55
C ILE A 17 15.54 -21.37 -9.80
N LEU A 18 16.14 -20.51 -10.64
CA LEU A 18 15.53 -20.14 -11.92
C LEU A 18 15.68 -21.25 -13.00
N LEU A 19 16.69 -22.07 -12.89
CA LEU A 19 16.93 -23.16 -13.83
C LEU A 19 16.01 -24.36 -13.56
N SER A 20 15.62 -24.60 -12.30
CA SER A 20 14.69 -25.67 -11.97
C SER A 20 13.25 -25.36 -12.38
N LEU A 21 12.85 -24.10 -12.40
CA LEU A 21 11.53 -23.67 -12.92
C LEU A 21 11.46 -23.74 -14.46
N LEU A 22 12.58 -23.58 -15.16
CA LEU A 22 12.62 -23.71 -16.62
C LEU A 22 12.65 -25.19 -17.09
N LEU A 23 13.20 -26.10 -16.28
CA LEU A 23 13.27 -27.53 -16.62
C LEU A 23 11.96 -28.29 -16.41
N ILE A 24 11.05 -27.78 -15.63
CA ILE A 24 9.71 -28.35 -15.47
C ILE A 24 8.82 -28.05 -16.69
N CYS A 25 9.13 -27.02 -17.48
CA CYS A 25 8.37 -26.67 -18.68
C CYS A 25 8.85 -27.39 -19.96
N LEU A 26 9.90 -28.19 -19.93
CA LEU A 26 10.49 -28.82 -21.13
C LEU A 26 10.33 -30.33 -21.24
N SER A 27 9.54 -30.97 -20.38
CA SER A 27 9.16 -32.36 -20.58
C SER A 27 7.83 -32.48 -21.36
N THR A 28 7.80 -31.95 -22.57
CA THR A 28 6.75 -32.34 -23.50
C THR A 28 7.18 -33.59 -24.22
N SER A 29 6.62 -34.71 -23.79
CA SER A 29 6.61 -35.96 -24.55
C SER A 29 6.03 -35.74 -25.94
N ASN A 30 6.76 -36.24 -26.94
CA ASN A 30 6.31 -36.38 -28.32
C ASN A 30 4.95 -37.10 -28.35
N LEU A 31 3.88 -36.40 -28.56
CA LEU A 31 2.64 -36.97 -29.07
C LEU A 31 2.66 -36.82 -30.59
N GLN A 32 3.02 -37.89 -31.28
CA GLN A 32 2.75 -38.05 -32.68
C GLN A 32 1.21 -38.04 -32.86
N ALA A 33 0.70 -36.98 -33.46
CA ALA A 33 -0.68 -36.93 -33.91
C ALA A 33 -0.87 -37.94 -35.07
N GLN A 34 -1.55 -39.01 -34.80
CA GLN A 34 -2.16 -39.82 -35.88
C GLN A 34 -3.28 -39.02 -36.49
N GLN A 35 -3.09 -38.63 -37.75
CA GLN A 35 -4.18 -38.09 -38.60
C GLN A 35 -5.06 -39.25 -39.01
N ASP A 36 -6.15 -39.48 -38.28
CA ASP A 36 -7.26 -40.26 -38.77
C ASP A 36 -8.37 -39.33 -39.22
N SER A 37 -8.92 -39.61 -40.41
CA SER A 37 -9.86 -38.81 -41.15
C SER A 37 -11.15 -38.47 -40.40
N PRO A 38 -11.76 -37.32 -40.70
CA PRO A 38 -13.01 -36.95 -40.04
C PRO A 38 -14.16 -37.80 -40.54
N PHE A 39 -14.65 -38.68 -39.68
CA PHE A 39 -15.98 -39.25 -39.90
C PHE A 39 -17.04 -38.20 -39.57
N PRO A 40 -18.10 -38.11 -40.33
CA PRO A 40 -19.24 -37.32 -39.93
C PRO A 40 -19.90 -38.04 -38.74
N LEU A 41 -19.61 -37.57 -37.56
CA LEU A 41 -20.40 -37.88 -36.37
C LEU A 41 -21.82 -37.32 -36.63
N GLU A 42 -22.81 -38.20 -36.76
CA GLU A 42 -24.18 -37.78 -36.73
C GLU A 42 -24.44 -37.06 -35.40
N LEU A 43 -24.76 -35.76 -35.49
CA LEU A 43 -25.04 -34.89 -34.33
C LEU A 43 -26.22 -35.37 -33.46
N SER A 44 -26.97 -36.40 -33.90
CA SER A 44 -28.06 -37.02 -33.13
C SER A 44 -27.60 -37.78 -31.88
N SER A 45 -26.31 -38.12 -31.75
CA SER A 45 -25.78 -38.79 -30.58
C SER A 45 -25.28 -37.83 -29.48
N LEU A 46 -25.32 -36.49 -29.70
CA LEU A 46 -24.86 -35.50 -28.72
C LEU A 46 -25.89 -35.10 -27.65
N ASN A 47 -27.09 -35.73 -27.68
CA ASN A 47 -28.10 -35.52 -26.64
C ASN A 47 -27.80 -36.22 -25.28
N ASN A 48 -26.56 -36.65 -25.08
CA ASN A 48 -26.18 -37.40 -23.86
C ASN A 48 -25.32 -36.54 -22.89
N PHE A 49 -25.49 -35.21 -22.87
CA PHE A 49 -24.82 -34.36 -21.87
C PHE A 49 -25.16 -34.82 -20.44
N GLU A 50 -26.42 -35.14 -20.16
CA GLU A 50 -26.85 -35.60 -18.86
C GLU A 50 -26.30 -37.01 -18.49
N TYR A 51 -26.03 -37.84 -19.50
CA TYR A 51 -25.42 -39.15 -19.27
C TYR A 51 -23.91 -39.04 -19.01
N ALA A 52 -23.22 -38.17 -19.73
CA ALA A 52 -21.80 -37.90 -19.59
C ALA A 52 -21.48 -37.17 -18.25
N PHE A 53 -22.38 -36.26 -17.84
CA PHE A 53 -22.27 -35.46 -16.62
C PHE A 53 -23.55 -35.60 -15.78
N PRO A 54 -23.74 -36.74 -15.05
CA PRO A 54 -24.93 -36.98 -14.28
C PRO A 54 -25.13 -35.93 -13.17
N GLU A 55 -26.33 -35.86 -12.63
CA GLU A 55 -26.65 -35.01 -11.51
C GLU A 55 -25.75 -35.36 -10.30
N GLY A 56 -25.05 -34.33 -9.74
CA GLY A 56 -24.05 -34.54 -8.70
C GLY A 56 -22.62 -34.70 -9.18
N ASP A 57 -22.36 -34.75 -10.50
CA ASP A 57 -21.01 -34.73 -11.03
C ASP A 57 -20.30 -33.40 -10.66
N THR A 58 -19.05 -33.50 -10.18
CA THR A 58 -18.28 -32.32 -9.72
C THR A 58 -18.00 -31.33 -10.84
N LEU A 59 -17.82 -31.77 -12.09
CA LEU A 59 -17.62 -30.90 -13.24
C LEU A 59 -18.91 -30.18 -13.65
N ARG A 60 -20.07 -30.87 -13.52
CA ARG A 60 -21.38 -30.27 -13.76
C ARG A 60 -21.70 -29.18 -12.73
N ASN A 61 -21.29 -29.37 -11.49
CA ASN A 61 -21.57 -28.45 -10.40
C ASN A 61 -20.76 -27.14 -10.49
N ILE A 62 -19.65 -27.09 -11.22
CA ILE A 62 -18.85 -25.87 -11.40
C ILE A 62 -19.69 -24.68 -11.90
N THR A 63 -20.70 -24.93 -12.72
CA THR A 63 -21.56 -23.88 -13.30
C THR A 63 -22.66 -23.39 -12.36
N LYS A 64 -22.88 -24.09 -11.23
CA LYS A 64 -23.91 -23.73 -10.26
C LYS A 64 -23.27 -22.95 -9.12
N PRO A 65 -23.67 -21.68 -8.91
CA PRO A 65 -23.18 -20.94 -7.75
C PRO A 65 -23.73 -21.54 -6.44
N VAL A 66 -23.00 -21.34 -5.35
CA VAL A 66 -23.48 -21.60 -4.01
C VAL A 66 -23.87 -20.27 -3.38
N PHE A 67 -25.08 -20.16 -2.84
CA PHE A 67 -25.55 -18.94 -2.23
C PHE A 67 -25.61 -19.08 -0.70
N LEU A 68 -24.76 -18.34 0.01
CA LEU A 68 -24.73 -18.30 1.47
C LEU A 68 -25.60 -17.14 1.97
N GLY A 69 -26.58 -17.45 2.82
CA GLY A 69 -27.52 -16.46 3.37
C GLY A 69 -28.67 -16.10 2.41
N GLU A 70 -28.99 -16.98 1.45
CA GLU A 70 -30.09 -16.75 0.47
C GLU A 70 -31.43 -16.44 1.13
N GLU A 71 -31.84 -17.28 2.09
CA GLU A 71 -33.14 -17.10 2.76
C GLU A 71 -33.22 -15.78 3.51
N THR A 72 -32.16 -15.42 4.24
CA THR A 72 -32.02 -14.15 4.96
C THR A 72 -32.07 -12.97 4.00
N PHE A 73 -31.35 -13.06 2.88
CA PHE A 73 -31.33 -12.00 1.86
C PHE A 73 -32.73 -11.78 1.26
N ILE A 74 -33.41 -12.84 0.87
CA ILE A 74 -34.78 -12.78 0.31
C ILE A 74 -35.76 -12.18 1.33
N ALA A 75 -35.68 -12.59 2.61
CA ALA A 75 -36.56 -12.07 3.65
C ALA A 75 -36.36 -10.55 3.82
N ARG A 76 -35.14 -10.07 3.85
CA ARG A 76 -34.80 -8.65 3.97
C ARG A 76 -35.24 -7.83 2.74
N LEU A 77 -35.11 -8.42 1.54
CA LEU A 77 -35.56 -7.78 0.31
C LEU A 77 -37.10 -7.64 0.29
N LYS A 78 -37.84 -8.65 0.76
CA LYS A 78 -39.30 -8.58 0.93
C LYS A 78 -39.69 -7.51 1.96
N GLN A 79 -39.05 -7.48 3.12
CA GLN A 79 -39.31 -6.44 4.13
C GLN A 79 -39.06 -5.04 3.58
N ARG A 80 -38.03 -4.86 2.76
CA ARG A 80 -37.75 -3.59 2.09
C ARG A 80 -38.86 -3.21 1.11
N ALA A 81 -39.35 -4.14 0.28
CA ALA A 81 -40.46 -3.92 -0.63
C ALA A 81 -41.73 -3.52 0.11
N GLU A 82 -42.10 -4.24 1.19
CA GLU A 82 -43.27 -3.89 2.03
C GLU A 82 -43.17 -2.50 2.63
N SER A 83 -41.97 -2.04 3.02
CA SER A 83 -41.76 -0.68 3.53
C SER A 83 -42.01 0.43 2.50
N LEU A 84 -41.85 0.09 1.21
CA LEU A 84 -42.10 1.03 0.10
C LEU A 84 -43.55 1.04 -0.36
N GLU A 85 -44.25 -0.09 -0.28
CA GLU A 85 -45.66 -0.20 -0.68
C GLU A 85 -46.61 0.65 0.23
N PHE A 86 -46.23 0.84 1.48
CA PHE A 86 -47.01 1.68 2.41
C PHE A 86 -47.04 3.17 2.00
N ASP A 87 -46.15 3.64 1.16
CA ASP A 87 -46.02 5.02 0.71
C ASP A 87 -46.62 5.29 -0.70
N GLN A 88 -47.10 4.26 -1.42
CA GLN A 88 -47.55 4.41 -2.81
C GLN A 88 -49.00 3.95 -3.05
N SER A 89 -49.88 4.86 -2.99
CA SER A 89 -51.34 4.64 -3.15
C SER A 89 -51.84 4.66 -4.61
N LYS A 90 -51.12 4.26 -5.66
CA LYS A 90 -51.61 4.44 -7.02
C LYS A 90 -51.56 3.28 -8.03
N ASP A 91 -50.75 2.28 -7.86
CA ASP A 91 -50.76 1.12 -8.78
C ASP A 91 -50.57 -0.19 -8.05
N ASN A 92 -51.47 -1.16 -8.28
CA ASN A 92 -51.60 -2.43 -7.56
C ASN A 92 -50.52 -3.50 -7.85
N GLU A 93 -49.43 -3.17 -8.51
CA GLU A 93 -48.34 -4.13 -8.74
C GLU A 93 -47.08 -3.68 -7.96
N PRO A 94 -46.48 -4.59 -7.16
CA PRO A 94 -45.26 -4.25 -6.44
C PRO A 94 -44.14 -3.92 -7.41
N ARG A 95 -43.52 -2.77 -7.23
CA ARG A 95 -42.41 -2.30 -8.05
C ARG A 95 -41.20 -3.22 -7.87
N PRO A 96 -40.54 -3.69 -8.93
CA PRO A 96 -39.33 -4.49 -8.80
C PRO A 96 -38.23 -3.77 -8.00
N PRO A 97 -37.53 -4.45 -7.10
CA PRO A 97 -36.49 -3.81 -6.29
C PRO A 97 -35.37 -3.25 -7.17
N LEU A 98 -34.84 -2.08 -6.80
CA LEU A 98 -33.72 -1.45 -7.48
C LEU A 98 -32.41 -2.06 -7.00
N GLY A 99 -31.71 -2.75 -7.90
CA GLY A 99 -30.38 -3.29 -7.66
C GLY A 99 -29.28 -2.39 -8.19
N ILE A 100 -28.18 -2.23 -7.42
CA ILE A 100 -26.95 -1.62 -7.90
C ILE A 100 -25.85 -2.68 -7.99
N VAL A 101 -25.25 -2.81 -9.17
CA VAL A 101 -24.11 -3.72 -9.42
C VAL A 101 -22.82 -2.90 -9.48
N LEU A 102 -21.87 -3.20 -8.56
CA LEU A 102 -20.56 -2.56 -8.51
C LEU A 102 -19.49 -3.55 -8.98
N CYS A 103 -18.99 -3.30 -10.19
CA CYS A 103 -18.02 -4.18 -10.84
C CYS A 103 -16.64 -4.16 -10.15
N GLY A 104 -15.91 -5.25 -10.31
CA GLY A 104 -14.49 -5.29 -9.95
C GLY A 104 -13.65 -4.38 -10.85
N GLY A 105 -12.47 -3.97 -10.40
CA GLY A 105 -11.61 -3.12 -11.23
C GLY A 105 -10.37 -2.57 -10.49
N SER A 106 -10.02 -3.15 -9.37
CA SER A 106 -8.92 -2.70 -8.51
C SER A 106 -9.07 -1.20 -8.18
N ALA A 107 -8.02 -0.38 -8.25
CA ALA A 107 -8.08 1.06 -7.92
C ALA A 107 -9.16 1.83 -8.71
N ARG A 108 -9.51 1.39 -9.93
CA ARG A 108 -10.55 2.03 -10.75
C ARG A 108 -11.94 1.97 -10.12
N ALA A 109 -12.18 1.00 -9.23
CA ALA A 109 -13.43 0.87 -8.50
C ALA A 109 -13.72 2.03 -7.52
N TYR A 110 -12.76 2.89 -7.23
CA TYR A 110 -13.01 4.14 -6.53
C TYR A 110 -14.02 5.05 -7.27
N ALA A 111 -14.19 4.87 -8.58
CA ALA A 111 -15.22 5.57 -9.35
C ALA A 111 -16.64 5.30 -8.81
N HIS A 112 -16.88 4.11 -8.25
CA HIS A 112 -18.19 3.77 -7.67
C HIS A 112 -18.61 4.72 -6.56
N ILE A 113 -17.64 5.28 -5.82
CA ILE A 113 -17.93 6.31 -4.78
C ILE A 113 -18.56 7.54 -5.43
N GLY A 114 -17.98 8.00 -6.55
CA GLY A 114 -18.51 9.12 -7.32
C GLY A 114 -19.88 8.83 -7.92
N VAL A 115 -20.07 7.61 -8.42
CA VAL A 115 -21.37 7.13 -8.92
C VAL A 115 -22.42 7.17 -7.80
N LEU A 116 -22.14 6.59 -6.63
CA LEU A 116 -23.07 6.59 -5.50
C LEU A 116 -23.41 8.00 -5.01
N LYS A 117 -22.45 8.93 -4.96
CA LYS A 117 -22.71 10.35 -4.67
C LYS A 117 -23.71 10.97 -5.64
N THR A 118 -23.57 10.68 -6.92
CA THR A 118 -24.42 11.25 -7.97
C THR A 118 -25.81 10.63 -7.94
N LEU A 119 -25.92 9.31 -7.75
CA LEU A 119 -27.19 8.61 -7.61
C LEU A 119 -27.98 9.13 -6.40
N GLU A 120 -27.35 9.29 -5.23
CA GLU A 120 -28.02 9.84 -4.05
C GLU A 120 -28.52 11.28 -4.26
N LYS A 121 -27.72 12.12 -4.93
CA LYS A 121 -28.16 13.50 -5.28
C LYS A 121 -29.37 13.51 -6.20
N ALA A 122 -29.52 12.46 -6.99
CA ALA A 122 -30.69 12.27 -7.87
C ALA A 122 -31.86 11.54 -7.18
N GLY A 123 -31.79 11.26 -5.86
CA GLY A 123 -32.85 10.53 -5.15
C GLY A 123 -32.89 9.04 -5.44
N ILE A 124 -31.80 8.45 -5.91
CA ILE A 124 -31.70 7.05 -6.33
C ILE A 124 -30.97 6.25 -5.27
N TYR A 125 -31.69 5.48 -4.45
CA TYR A 125 -31.15 4.61 -3.41
C TYR A 125 -31.42 3.13 -3.76
N PRO A 126 -30.45 2.21 -3.64
CA PRO A 126 -30.68 0.81 -3.93
C PRO A 126 -31.51 0.12 -2.85
N ASP A 127 -32.31 -0.87 -3.30
CA ASP A 127 -32.96 -1.82 -2.39
C ASP A 127 -32.02 -2.99 -2.08
N PHE A 128 -31.09 -3.29 -2.98
CA PHE A 128 -30.00 -4.23 -2.77
C PHE A 128 -28.77 -3.89 -3.61
N ILE A 129 -27.64 -4.46 -3.23
CA ILE A 129 -26.35 -4.27 -3.92
C ILE A 129 -25.79 -5.64 -4.28
N VAL A 130 -25.11 -5.73 -5.42
CA VAL A 130 -24.25 -6.85 -5.78
C VAL A 130 -22.87 -6.30 -6.12
N ALA A 131 -21.82 -6.87 -5.53
CA ALA A 131 -20.49 -6.31 -5.72
C ALA A 131 -19.40 -7.39 -5.78
N SER A 132 -18.30 -7.08 -6.47
CA SER A 132 -17.15 -7.94 -6.66
C SER A 132 -15.85 -7.19 -6.46
N SER A 133 -14.81 -7.87 -5.97
CA SER A 133 -13.45 -7.33 -5.89
C SER A 133 -13.40 -5.99 -5.11
N MET A 134 -12.67 -5.02 -5.60
CA MET A 134 -12.63 -3.67 -5.02
C MET A 134 -14.00 -2.95 -5.03
N GLY A 135 -14.91 -3.32 -5.95
CA GLY A 135 -16.30 -2.85 -5.89
C GLY A 135 -17.02 -3.33 -4.63
N ALA A 136 -16.64 -4.51 -4.10
CA ALA A 136 -17.16 -5.01 -2.83
C ALA A 136 -16.73 -4.15 -1.64
N ILE A 137 -15.53 -3.58 -1.62
CA ILE A 137 -15.09 -2.67 -0.54
C ILE A 137 -16.03 -1.45 -0.49
N VAL A 138 -16.26 -0.82 -1.63
CA VAL A 138 -17.17 0.34 -1.71
C VAL A 138 -18.61 -0.07 -1.38
N GLY A 139 -19.10 -1.16 -1.98
CA GLY A 139 -20.47 -1.65 -1.80
C GLY A 139 -20.78 -2.07 -0.36
N MET A 140 -19.87 -2.80 0.28
CA MET A 140 -20.05 -3.25 1.67
C MET A 140 -20.04 -2.09 2.66
N LEU A 141 -19.11 -1.13 2.51
CA LEU A 141 -19.09 0.06 3.37
C LEU A 141 -20.39 0.87 3.19
N TYR A 142 -20.85 1.03 1.96
CA TYR A 142 -22.10 1.71 1.67
C TYR A 142 -23.32 0.95 2.24
N ALA A 143 -23.35 -0.37 2.07
CA ALA A 143 -24.39 -1.24 2.64
C ALA A 143 -24.42 -1.22 4.16
N ALA A 144 -23.25 -1.11 4.82
CA ALA A 144 -23.13 -0.98 6.26
C ALA A 144 -23.68 0.37 6.78
N GLY A 145 -23.94 1.36 5.92
CA GLY A 145 -24.51 2.64 6.29
C GLY A 145 -23.56 3.83 6.20
N TYR A 146 -22.32 3.67 5.70
CA TYR A 146 -21.45 4.82 5.42
C TYR A 146 -21.96 5.62 4.22
N SER A 147 -21.92 6.95 4.32
CA SER A 147 -22.18 7.80 3.17
C SER A 147 -21.04 7.68 2.14
N PRO A 148 -21.30 7.96 0.87
CA PRO A 148 -20.21 8.00 -0.10
C PRO A 148 -19.10 8.99 0.27
N GLN A 149 -19.41 10.08 0.98
CA GLN A 149 -18.46 11.05 1.51
C GLN A 149 -17.59 10.45 2.62
N ASP A 150 -18.18 9.64 3.51
CA ASP A 150 -17.43 8.93 4.56
C ASP A 150 -16.50 7.89 3.98
N ILE A 151 -16.92 7.17 2.93
CA ILE A 151 -16.09 6.19 2.23
C ILE A 151 -14.90 6.90 1.56
N GLU A 152 -15.13 8.02 0.88
CA GLU A 152 -14.07 8.84 0.32
C GLU A 152 -13.09 9.31 1.40
N PHE A 153 -13.61 9.85 2.52
CA PHE A 153 -12.80 10.29 3.64
C PHE A 153 -11.96 9.14 4.24
N LEU A 154 -12.55 7.96 4.41
CA LEU A 154 -11.87 6.78 4.92
C LEU A 154 -10.68 6.39 4.02
N ILE A 155 -10.90 6.28 2.71
CA ILE A 155 -9.86 5.90 1.74
C ILE A 155 -8.73 6.94 1.70
N GLN A 156 -9.07 8.21 1.85
CA GLN A 156 -8.11 9.30 1.88
C GLN A 156 -7.31 9.36 3.19
N ALA A 157 -7.97 9.11 4.33
CA ALA A 157 -7.36 9.17 5.65
C ALA A 157 -6.49 7.94 5.96
N LEU A 158 -6.88 6.80 5.42
CA LEU A 158 -6.25 5.50 5.65
C LEU A 158 -5.98 4.82 4.28
N PRO A 159 -4.84 5.12 3.65
CA PRO A 159 -4.47 4.48 2.38
C PRO A 159 -4.41 2.96 2.52
N LEU A 160 -5.07 2.24 1.60
CA LEU A 160 -5.20 0.77 1.66
C LEU A 160 -3.85 0.06 1.73
N GLU A 161 -2.85 0.58 1.03
CA GLU A 161 -1.50 0.03 1.03
C GLU A 161 -0.82 -0.01 2.41
N SER A 162 -1.28 0.84 3.35
CA SER A 162 -0.73 0.86 4.72
C SER A 162 -1.13 -0.35 5.54
N PHE A 163 -2.14 -1.11 5.11
CA PHE A 163 -2.72 -2.21 5.88
C PHE A 163 -2.30 -3.58 5.36
N PHE A 164 -1.61 -3.62 4.25
CA PHE A 164 -1.17 -4.84 3.62
C PHE A 164 0.23 -5.22 4.08
N THR A 165 0.33 -6.35 4.76
CA THR A 165 1.59 -6.85 5.28
C THR A 165 2.19 -7.87 4.32
N PRO A 166 3.36 -7.59 3.71
CA PRO A 166 4.08 -8.59 2.94
C PRO A 166 4.45 -9.79 3.81
N VAL A 167 4.28 -10.99 3.27
CA VAL A 167 4.60 -12.26 3.96
C VAL A 167 5.37 -13.21 3.02
N ILE A 168 6.03 -14.21 3.59
CA ILE A 168 6.52 -15.34 2.79
C ILE A 168 5.30 -16.09 2.27
N PRO A 169 5.25 -16.45 0.98
CA PRO A 169 4.05 -17.03 0.34
C PRO A 169 3.83 -18.50 0.73
N THR A 170 3.77 -18.79 2.03
CA THR A 170 3.46 -20.14 2.55
C THR A 170 1.98 -20.48 2.45
N ASN A 171 1.11 -19.46 2.36
CA ASN A 171 -0.33 -19.59 2.33
C ASN A 171 -0.94 -19.14 0.99
N GLY A 172 -0.19 -19.20 -0.10
CA GLY A 172 -0.70 -18.92 -1.45
C GLY A 172 -0.79 -17.45 -1.84
N GLY A 173 -0.32 -16.52 -1.01
CA GLY A 173 -0.28 -15.08 -1.29
C GLY A 173 0.98 -14.41 -0.79
N LEU A 174 1.32 -13.26 -1.38
CA LEU A 174 2.46 -12.42 -0.98
C LEU A 174 2.10 -11.40 0.11
N ILE A 175 0.80 -11.18 0.36
CA ILE A 175 0.28 -10.17 1.28
C ILE A 175 -0.76 -10.79 2.20
N ASN A 176 -0.59 -10.57 3.50
CA ASN A 176 -1.55 -10.94 4.53
C ASN A 176 -2.56 -9.80 4.78
N THR A 177 -3.84 -10.16 4.95
CA THR A 177 -4.94 -9.20 5.12
C THR A 177 -5.39 -9.01 6.58
N GLU A 178 -4.74 -9.64 7.56
CA GLU A 178 -5.22 -9.62 8.95
C GLU A 178 -5.24 -8.20 9.56
N MET A 179 -4.25 -7.36 9.23
CA MET A 179 -4.23 -5.97 9.67
C MET A 179 -5.41 -5.18 9.10
N PHE A 180 -5.69 -5.37 7.81
CA PHE A 180 -6.85 -4.76 7.15
C PHE A 180 -8.17 -5.19 7.83
N ARG A 181 -8.34 -6.49 8.07
CA ARG A 181 -9.50 -7.03 8.78
C ARG A 181 -9.63 -6.47 10.19
N ALA A 182 -8.53 -6.34 10.91
CA ALA A 182 -8.51 -5.76 12.26
C ALA A 182 -8.96 -4.30 12.26
N ILE A 183 -8.55 -3.52 11.27
CA ILE A 183 -8.98 -2.13 11.12
C ILE A 183 -10.46 -2.05 10.78
N LEU A 184 -10.95 -2.90 9.88
CA LEU A 184 -12.38 -2.97 9.58
C LEU A 184 -13.20 -3.28 10.82
N ARG A 185 -12.80 -4.28 11.62
CA ARG A 185 -13.47 -4.58 12.91
C ARG A 185 -13.47 -3.41 13.88
N LYS A 186 -12.44 -2.56 13.84
CA LYS A 186 -12.39 -1.35 14.69
C LYS A 186 -13.30 -0.25 14.17
N ILE A 187 -13.43 -0.09 12.86
CA ILE A 187 -14.27 0.93 12.21
C ILE A 187 -15.75 0.57 12.31
N ILE A 188 -16.11 -0.69 11.98
CA ILE A 188 -17.49 -1.15 11.78
C ILE A 188 -18.02 -1.91 13.01
N GLY A 189 -17.13 -2.43 13.85
CA GLY A 189 -17.48 -3.36 14.91
C GLY A 189 -17.55 -4.80 14.39
N ARG A 190 -18.24 -5.66 15.15
CA ARG A 190 -18.53 -7.03 14.76
C ARG A 190 -19.88 -7.08 14.06
N LEU A 191 -19.89 -6.71 12.79
CA LEU A 191 -21.07 -6.73 11.94
C LEU A 191 -21.07 -8.03 11.11
N ASP A 192 -22.24 -8.63 10.92
CA ASP A 192 -22.49 -9.64 9.92
C ASP A 192 -23.00 -9.01 8.64
N VAL A 193 -22.68 -9.56 7.48
CA VAL A 193 -23.16 -9.05 6.18
C VAL A 193 -24.69 -9.07 6.11
N SER A 194 -25.33 -10.04 6.73
CA SER A 194 -26.79 -10.13 6.82
C SER A 194 -27.43 -8.98 7.65
N GLU A 195 -26.66 -8.25 8.43
CA GLU A 195 -27.12 -7.16 9.29
C GLU A 195 -26.89 -5.75 8.70
N THR A 196 -26.33 -5.66 7.50
CA THR A 196 -26.07 -4.35 6.83
C THR A 196 -27.37 -3.56 6.60
N ALA A 197 -27.32 -2.23 6.56
CA ALA A 197 -28.51 -1.39 6.34
C ALA A 197 -29.20 -1.65 4.97
N ILE A 198 -28.40 -2.00 3.95
CA ILE A 198 -28.88 -2.38 2.62
C ILE A 198 -28.46 -3.83 2.37
N PRO A 199 -29.39 -4.73 1.97
CA PRO A 199 -29.04 -6.09 1.58
C PRO A 199 -27.96 -6.11 0.51
N ILE A 200 -26.93 -6.97 0.68
CA ILE A 200 -25.83 -7.04 -0.26
C ILE A 200 -25.42 -8.48 -0.54
N ILE A 201 -25.07 -8.75 -1.79
CA ILE A 201 -24.45 -10.01 -2.24
C ILE A 201 -23.02 -9.71 -2.69
N ILE A 202 -22.09 -10.43 -2.15
CA ILE A 202 -20.68 -10.40 -2.54
C ILE A 202 -20.35 -11.67 -3.30
N THR A 203 -19.60 -11.53 -4.41
CA THR A 203 -19.14 -12.67 -5.17
C THR A 203 -17.69 -13.01 -4.86
N ALA A 204 -17.42 -14.31 -4.71
CA ALA A 204 -16.09 -14.90 -4.54
C ALA A 204 -15.99 -16.21 -5.32
N GLU A 205 -14.79 -16.76 -5.50
CA GLU A 205 -14.57 -18.09 -6.09
C GLU A 205 -13.99 -19.04 -5.06
N ASP A 206 -14.48 -20.27 -5.01
CA ASP A 206 -13.90 -21.31 -4.15
C ASP A 206 -12.87 -22.15 -4.90
N LEU A 207 -11.64 -22.17 -4.41
CA LEU A 207 -10.54 -22.96 -4.99
C LEU A 207 -10.74 -24.47 -4.88
N LYS A 208 -11.55 -24.95 -3.92
CA LYS A 208 -11.79 -26.39 -3.72
C LYS A 208 -12.83 -26.92 -4.70
N SER A 209 -14.02 -26.34 -4.69
CA SER A 209 -15.14 -26.78 -5.53
C SER A 209 -15.09 -26.19 -6.94
N ARG A 210 -14.35 -25.10 -7.14
CA ARG A 210 -14.31 -24.31 -8.37
C ARG A 210 -15.66 -23.67 -8.72
N GLN A 211 -16.52 -23.50 -7.74
CA GLN A 211 -17.81 -22.84 -7.87
C GLN A 211 -17.72 -21.37 -7.47
N GLN A 212 -18.53 -20.55 -8.08
CA GLN A 212 -18.75 -19.21 -7.59
C GLN A 212 -19.59 -19.24 -6.31
N ILE A 213 -19.19 -18.47 -5.33
CA ILE A 213 -19.89 -18.32 -4.06
C ILE A 213 -20.49 -16.92 -3.98
N TRP A 214 -21.79 -16.86 -3.77
CA TRP A 214 -22.54 -15.64 -3.51
C TRP A 214 -22.77 -15.56 -2.01
N ILE A 215 -22.32 -14.46 -1.39
CA ILE A 215 -22.26 -14.33 0.06
C ILE A 215 -23.11 -13.16 0.49
N ALA A 216 -24.18 -13.41 1.25
CA ALA A 216 -25.04 -12.42 1.86
C ALA A 216 -25.09 -12.55 3.41
N GLU A 217 -24.31 -13.45 4.00
CA GLU A 217 -24.14 -13.61 5.43
C GLU A 217 -22.70 -13.95 5.78
N GLY A 218 -22.31 -13.71 7.03
CA GLY A 218 -20.99 -14.01 7.56
C GLY A 218 -20.25 -12.78 8.05
N PRO A 219 -19.09 -12.97 8.74
CA PRO A 219 -18.33 -11.86 9.32
C PRO A 219 -17.89 -10.84 8.26
N PHE A 220 -18.31 -9.61 8.41
CA PHE A 220 -18.12 -8.52 7.45
C PHE A 220 -16.67 -8.35 7.00
N ASP A 221 -15.73 -8.39 7.94
CA ASP A 221 -14.29 -8.24 7.65
C ASP A 221 -13.72 -9.41 6.83
N LEU A 222 -14.19 -10.64 7.10
CA LEU A 222 -13.76 -11.84 6.39
C LEU A 222 -14.35 -11.88 4.97
N VAL A 223 -15.64 -11.59 4.83
CA VAL A 223 -16.31 -11.53 3.52
C VAL A 223 -15.65 -10.46 2.65
N MET A 224 -15.38 -9.27 3.21
CA MET A 224 -14.68 -8.23 2.46
C MET A 224 -13.28 -8.67 2.04
N ALA A 225 -12.49 -9.28 2.93
CA ALA A 225 -11.16 -9.79 2.59
C ALA A 225 -11.22 -10.89 1.51
N SER A 226 -12.23 -11.75 1.54
CA SER A 226 -12.46 -12.80 0.52
C SER A 226 -12.75 -12.20 -0.85
N ALA A 227 -13.55 -11.13 -0.89
CA ALA A 227 -13.98 -10.48 -2.12
C ALA A 227 -12.82 -9.92 -2.97
N PHE A 228 -11.76 -9.41 -2.34
CA PHE A 228 -10.61 -8.85 -3.05
C PHE A 228 -9.33 -9.69 -2.93
N ALA A 229 -9.42 -10.93 -2.46
CA ALA A 229 -8.28 -11.84 -2.37
C ALA A 229 -7.76 -12.23 -3.77
N MET A 230 -7.13 -11.27 -4.46
CA MET A 230 -6.60 -11.46 -5.81
C MET A 230 -5.53 -12.55 -5.82
N PRO A 231 -5.66 -13.58 -6.68
CA PRO A 231 -4.72 -14.69 -6.76
C PRO A 231 -3.26 -14.25 -6.88
N ALA A 232 -2.37 -14.95 -6.20
CA ALA A 232 -0.94 -14.70 -6.08
C ALA A 232 -0.56 -13.41 -5.32
N VAL A 233 -1.43 -12.43 -5.16
CA VAL A 233 -1.15 -11.19 -4.41
C VAL A 233 -1.58 -11.33 -2.96
N PHE A 234 -2.83 -11.65 -2.71
CA PHE A 234 -3.36 -11.83 -1.36
C PHE A 234 -3.52 -13.30 -1.00
N GLU A 235 -3.35 -13.62 0.28
CA GLU A 235 -3.64 -14.96 0.77
C GLU A 235 -5.11 -15.30 0.55
N PRO A 236 -5.44 -16.49 -0.01
CA PRO A 236 -6.82 -16.97 -0.05
C PRO A 236 -7.44 -17.02 1.35
N GLN A 237 -8.71 -16.71 1.46
CA GLN A 237 -9.40 -16.65 2.76
C GLN A 237 -10.14 -17.93 3.06
N ALA A 238 -9.85 -18.52 4.24
CA ALA A 238 -10.64 -19.64 4.74
C ALA A 238 -11.99 -19.12 5.25
N PHE A 239 -13.09 -19.62 4.69
CA PHE A 239 -14.46 -19.30 5.07
C PHE A 239 -15.25 -20.62 5.17
N ASP A 240 -15.51 -21.08 6.37
CA ASP A 240 -16.09 -22.39 6.65
C ASP A 240 -15.35 -23.52 5.90
N GLN A 241 -16.04 -24.21 5.00
CA GLN A 241 -15.48 -25.29 4.18
C GLN A 241 -14.75 -24.80 2.93
N PHE A 242 -14.89 -23.51 2.57
CA PHE A 242 -14.39 -22.91 1.34
C PHE A 242 -12.99 -22.29 1.53
N ILE A 243 -12.26 -22.18 0.43
CA ILE A 243 -11.03 -21.39 0.32
C ILE A 243 -11.28 -20.34 -0.75
N LEU A 244 -11.62 -19.14 -0.33
CA LEU A 244 -12.13 -18.09 -1.19
C LEU A 244 -11.04 -17.20 -1.76
N ILE A 245 -11.22 -16.86 -3.03
CA ILE A 245 -10.45 -15.84 -3.77
C ILE A 245 -11.40 -14.85 -4.45
N ASP A 246 -10.84 -13.74 -4.95
CA ASP A 246 -11.56 -12.71 -5.70
C ASP A 246 -12.27 -13.28 -6.93
N ALA A 247 -13.58 -13.07 -7.03
CA ALA A 247 -14.40 -13.45 -8.20
C ALA A 247 -13.98 -12.72 -9.48
N GLY A 248 -13.22 -11.65 -9.40
CA GLY A 248 -12.58 -11.00 -10.54
C GLY A 248 -11.58 -11.90 -11.29
N ALA A 249 -11.31 -13.10 -10.81
CA ALA A 249 -10.59 -14.14 -11.55
C ALA A 249 -11.42 -14.72 -12.69
N THR A 250 -12.76 -14.79 -12.56
CA THR A 250 -13.68 -15.43 -13.52
C THR A 250 -14.68 -14.45 -14.15
N THR A 251 -15.14 -13.45 -13.39
CA THR A 251 -16.03 -12.40 -13.90
C THR A 251 -15.72 -11.05 -13.25
N ILE A 252 -15.67 -10.00 -14.06
CA ILE A 252 -15.44 -8.64 -13.57
C ILE A 252 -16.74 -7.91 -13.21
N ALA A 253 -17.89 -8.34 -13.78
CA ALA A 253 -19.19 -7.75 -13.55
C ALA A 253 -20.15 -8.81 -12.96
N PRO A 254 -20.47 -8.74 -11.68
CA PRO A 254 -21.32 -9.74 -11.01
C PRO A 254 -22.82 -9.45 -11.27
N VAL A 255 -23.24 -9.54 -12.51
CA VAL A 255 -24.62 -9.21 -12.93
C VAL A 255 -25.59 -10.37 -12.65
N GLU A 256 -25.11 -11.61 -12.78
CA GLU A 256 -25.96 -12.82 -12.64
C GLU A 256 -26.70 -12.89 -11.30
N PRO A 257 -26.06 -12.66 -10.14
CA PRO A 257 -26.79 -12.65 -8.88
C PRO A 257 -27.89 -11.58 -8.84
N ALA A 258 -27.66 -10.41 -9.47
CA ALA A 258 -28.63 -9.32 -9.46
C ALA A 258 -29.87 -9.67 -10.29
N LEU A 259 -29.67 -10.31 -11.45
CA LEU A 259 -30.76 -10.71 -12.37
C LEU A 259 -31.72 -11.74 -11.77
N GLN A 260 -31.32 -12.47 -10.73
CA GLN A 260 -32.22 -13.38 -10.03
C GLN A 260 -33.32 -12.65 -9.23
N PHE A 261 -33.07 -11.41 -8.84
CA PHE A 261 -33.96 -10.65 -7.95
C PHE A 261 -34.66 -9.50 -8.66
N SER A 262 -34.06 -8.93 -9.69
CA SER A 262 -34.65 -7.79 -10.41
C SER A 262 -34.06 -7.62 -11.81
N ASN A 263 -34.91 -7.04 -12.69
CA ASN A 263 -34.47 -6.48 -13.95
C ASN A 263 -34.29 -4.94 -13.90
N ARG A 264 -34.61 -4.32 -12.79
CA ARG A 264 -34.44 -2.87 -12.52
C ARG A 264 -33.05 -2.65 -11.90
N LEU A 265 -32.04 -2.52 -12.76
CA LEU A 265 -30.65 -2.51 -12.35
C LEU A 265 -29.88 -1.27 -12.83
N VAL A 266 -28.99 -0.80 -12.01
CA VAL A 266 -27.93 0.16 -12.35
C VAL A 266 -26.59 -0.55 -12.21
N ILE A 267 -25.79 -0.58 -13.27
CA ILE A 267 -24.49 -1.24 -13.31
C ILE A 267 -23.41 -0.18 -13.41
N SER A 268 -22.52 -0.10 -12.44
CA SER A 268 -21.33 0.77 -12.45
C SER A 268 -20.10 -0.04 -12.82
N THR A 269 -19.45 0.31 -13.95
CA THR A 269 -18.29 -0.44 -14.47
C THR A 269 -16.96 0.16 -14.02
N ALA A 270 -15.93 -0.67 -13.91
CA ALA A 270 -14.54 -0.27 -13.67
C ALA A 270 -13.57 -1.09 -14.53
N PHE A 271 -13.94 -1.36 -15.77
CA PHE A 271 -13.22 -2.20 -16.71
C PHE A 271 -11.84 -1.64 -17.06
N TYR A 272 -11.03 -2.49 -17.68
CA TYR A 272 -9.71 -2.16 -18.19
C TYR A 272 -9.67 -2.31 -19.70
N ASN A 273 -9.39 -1.23 -20.39
CA ASN A 273 -9.32 -1.20 -21.86
C ASN A 273 -8.14 -0.35 -22.33
N ARG A 274 -6.95 -0.61 -21.78
CA ARG A 274 -5.71 0.06 -22.12
C ARG A 274 -4.88 -0.78 -23.08
N ALA A 275 -4.14 -0.13 -23.96
CA ALA A 275 -3.10 -0.79 -24.75
C ALA A 275 -2.03 -1.39 -23.85
N MET A 276 -1.62 -2.62 -24.09
CA MET A 276 -0.67 -3.36 -23.29
C MET A 276 0.58 -3.72 -24.07
N ASN A 277 1.70 -3.80 -23.38
CA ASN A 277 2.95 -4.32 -23.95
C ASN A 277 3.07 -5.82 -23.65
N PHE A 278 2.94 -6.65 -24.66
CA PHE A 278 2.98 -8.10 -24.56
C PHE A 278 4.41 -8.69 -24.52
N SER A 279 5.45 -7.90 -24.34
CA SER A 279 6.82 -8.40 -24.15
C SER A 279 7.06 -9.03 -22.77
N SER A 280 6.17 -8.76 -21.79
CA SER A 280 6.25 -9.31 -20.43
C SER A 280 5.38 -10.56 -20.27
N PRO A 281 5.92 -11.70 -19.78
CA PRO A 281 5.12 -12.88 -19.47
C PRO A 281 3.98 -12.59 -18.47
N VAL A 282 4.20 -11.73 -17.50
CA VAL A 282 3.17 -11.31 -16.51
C VAL A 282 2.00 -10.63 -17.22
N THR A 283 2.28 -9.74 -18.17
CA THR A 283 1.24 -9.06 -18.97
C THR A 283 0.45 -10.07 -19.80
N VAL A 284 1.11 -11.06 -20.40
CA VAL A 284 0.44 -12.11 -21.19
C VAL A 284 -0.48 -12.96 -20.32
N ILE A 285 0.00 -13.41 -19.13
CA ILE A 285 -0.82 -14.19 -18.19
C ILE A 285 -2.03 -13.37 -17.74
N ASN A 286 -1.82 -12.13 -17.33
CA ASN A 286 -2.90 -11.26 -16.84
C ASN A 286 -3.94 -11.02 -17.95
N ARG A 287 -3.52 -10.73 -19.19
CA ARG A 287 -4.45 -10.57 -20.30
C ARG A 287 -5.18 -11.87 -20.65
N SER A 288 -4.54 -13.02 -20.50
CA SER A 288 -5.20 -14.31 -20.74
C SER A 288 -6.38 -14.55 -19.79
N VAL A 289 -6.20 -14.21 -18.52
CA VAL A 289 -7.28 -14.23 -17.52
C VAL A 289 -8.33 -13.15 -17.83
N ASP A 290 -7.89 -11.94 -18.17
CA ASP A 290 -8.76 -10.80 -18.46
C ASP A 290 -9.74 -11.06 -19.63
N ILE A 291 -9.35 -11.81 -20.64
CA ILE A 291 -10.21 -12.19 -21.77
C ILE A 291 -11.46 -12.93 -21.29
N GLY A 292 -11.30 -13.95 -20.44
CA GLY A 292 -12.40 -14.78 -19.95
C GLY A 292 -13.36 -13.97 -19.07
N LYS A 293 -12.83 -13.31 -18.06
CA LYS A 293 -13.64 -12.54 -17.10
C LYS A 293 -14.36 -11.35 -17.73
N THR A 294 -13.72 -10.66 -18.69
CA THR A 294 -14.36 -9.53 -19.38
C THR A 294 -15.48 -10.01 -20.28
N ARG A 295 -15.29 -11.12 -21.03
CA ARG A 295 -16.36 -11.72 -21.85
C ARG A 295 -17.55 -12.15 -20.99
N ALA A 296 -17.30 -12.81 -19.87
CA ALA A 296 -18.37 -13.23 -18.95
C ALA A 296 -19.14 -12.01 -18.41
N GLY A 297 -18.43 -10.98 -17.96
CA GLY A 297 -19.04 -9.76 -17.45
C GLY A 297 -19.86 -9.00 -18.50
N MET A 298 -19.34 -8.86 -19.72
CA MET A 298 -20.05 -8.20 -20.83
C MET A 298 -21.31 -8.96 -21.24
N ALA A 299 -21.25 -10.29 -21.30
CA ALA A 299 -22.44 -11.10 -21.61
C ALA A 299 -23.54 -10.93 -20.53
N GLY A 300 -23.19 -10.80 -19.26
CA GLY A 300 -24.14 -10.49 -18.20
C GLY A 300 -24.76 -9.09 -18.36
N ILE A 301 -23.94 -8.08 -18.66
CA ILE A 301 -24.42 -6.71 -18.90
C ILE A 301 -25.39 -6.66 -20.08
N GLU A 302 -25.06 -7.28 -21.20
CA GLU A 302 -25.91 -7.30 -22.41
C GLU A 302 -27.28 -7.94 -22.12
N ARG A 303 -27.35 -8.99 -21.32
CA ARG A 303 -28.59 -9.65 -20.93
C ARG A 303 -29.46 -8.81 -19.98
N SER A 304 -28.84 -7.95 -19.18
CA SER A 304 -29.51 -7.25 -18.07
C SER A 304 -30.46 -6.16 -18.50
N LYS A 305 -30.27 -5.55 -19.68
CA LYS A 305 -30.95 -4.32 -20.12
C LYS A 305 -30.94 -3.18 -19.09
N ALA A 306 -29.95 -3.17 -18.21
CA ALA A 306 -29.79 -2.24 -17.09
C ALA A 306 -29.32 -0.86 -17.57
N LEU A 307 -29.49 0.17 -16.74
CA LEU A 307 -28.73 1.41 -16.90
C LEU A 307 -27.24 1.12 -16.62
N VAL A 308 -26.40 1.26 -17.62
CA VAL A 308 -24.96 1.06 -17.49
C VAL A 308 -24.26 2.41 -17.36
N ILE A 309 -23.62 2.64 -16.21
CA ILE A 309 -22.74 3.77 -15.98
C ILE A 309 -21.31 3.31 -16.30
N ARG A 310 -20.87 3.60 -17.52
CA ARG A 310 -19.51 3.30 -17.97
C ARG A 310 -18.58 4.40 -17.49
N ASN A 311 -17.84 4.10 -16.44
CA ASN A 311 -16.90 5.06 -15.87
C ASN A 311 -15.68 5.28 -16.78
N ASP A 312 -15.30 6.55 -16.99
CA ASP A 312 -14.13 6.94 -17.79
C ASP A 312 -12.81 6.67 -17.02
N VAL A 313 -12.59 5.42 -16.61
CA VAL A 313 -11.42 4.97 -15.85
C VAL A 313 -10.65 3.85 -16.55
N GLU A 314 -11.10 3.43 -17.72
CA GLU A 314 -10.58 2.25 -18.43
C GLU A 314 -9.10 2.38 -18.81
N ASN A 315 -8.62 3.61 -19.04
CA ASN A 315 -7.24 3.91 -19.38
C ASN A 315 -6.33 4.09 -18.16
N LEU A 316 -6.90 4.10 -16.94
CA LEU A 316 -6.14 4.28 -15.72
C LEU A 316 -5.52 2.95 -15.29
N SER A 317 -4.35 3.04 -14.65
CA SER A 317 -3.73 1.86 -14.05
C SER A 317 -4.62 1.28 -12.94
N TYR A 318 -4.74 -0.04 -12.90
CA TYR A 318 -5.42 -0.73 -11.80
C TYR A 318 -4.64 -0.60 -10.47
N MET A 319 -3.35 -0.21 -10.54
CA MET A 319 -2.49 0.02 -9.38
C MET A 319 -2.53 1.46 -8.85
N GLN A 320 -3.40 2.33 -9.37
CA GLN A 320 -3.44 3.77 -9.02
C GLN A 320 -4.22 4.03 -7.73
N PHE A 321 -3.87 3.36 -6.65
CA PHE A 321 -4.53 3.52 -5.35
C PHE A 321 -4.29 4.87 -4.67
N THR A 322 -3.23 5.57 -5.03
CA THR A 322 -2.81 6.82 -4.35
C THR A 322 -3.51 8.08 -4.83
N ASP A 323 -4.34 7.98 -5.87
CA ASP A 323 -5.03 9.12 -6.49
C ASP A 323 -6.54 8.91 -6.56
N PRO A 324 -7.22 8.60 -5.43
CA PRO A 324 -8.65 8.29 -5.43
C PRO A 324 -9.50 9.45 -5.94
N ASP A 325 -9.12 10.71 -5.67
CA ASP A 325 -9.92 11.89 -6.00
C ASP A 325 -10.21 12.01 -7.50
N ILE A 326 -9.19 11.75 -8.34
CA ILE A 326 -9.34 11.80 -9.80
C ILE A 326 -10.32 10.73 -10.27
N ILE A 327 -10.20 9.53 -9.70
CA ILE A 327 -11.03 8.37 -10.07
C ILE A 327 -12.48 8.59 -9.60
N ILE A 328 -12.67 9.06 -8.37
CA ILE A 328 -13.98 9.41 -7.80
C ILE A 328 -14.66 10.46 -8.66
N LYS A 329 -13.93 11.53 -9.04
CA LYS A 329 -14.48 12.60 -9.87
C LYS A 329 -14.90 12.12 -11.24
N LYS A 330 -14.14 11.21 -11.86
CA LYS A 330 -14.53 10.56 -13.12
C LYS A 330 -15.84 9.76 -12.95
N GLY A 331 -16.02 9.07 -11.84
CA GLY A 331 -17.25 8.38 -11.50
C GLY A 331 -18.46 9.33 -11.37
N GLU A 332 -18.29 10.48 -10.69
CA GLU A 332 -19.33 11.51 -10.60
C GLU A 332 -19.78 11.99 -11.97
N ILE A 333 -18.80 12.35 -12.83
CA ILE A 333 -19.07 12.85 -14.19
C ILE A 333 -19.77 11.77 -15.04
N SER A 334 -19.28 10.53 -14.99
CA SER A 334 -19.86 9.43 -15.77
C SER A 334 -21.31 9.13 -15.36
N ALA A 335 -21.60 9.16 -14.06
CA ALA A 335 -22.95 8.97 -13.57
C ALA A 335 -23.87 10.15 -13.93
N GLN A 336 -23.38 11.38 -13.85
CA GLN A 336 -24.14 12.56 -14.26
C GLN A 336 -24.51 12.47 -15.74
N ASN A 337 -23.54 12.18 -16.63
CA ASN A 337 -23.77 12.04 -18.06
C ASN A 337 -24.77 10.92 -18.38
N ALA A 338 -24.69 9.79 -17.67
CA ALA A 338 -25.61 8.68 -17.87
C ALA A 338 -27.05 9.07 -17.47
N LEU A 339 -27.23 9.78 -16.35
CA LEU A 339 -28.55 10.24 -15.91
C LEU A 339 -29.14 11.35 -16.81
N GLU A 340 -28.29 12.21 -17.36
CA GLU A 340 -28.73 13.28 -18.29
C GLU A 340 -29.25 12.73 -19.65
N GLN A 341 -28.80 11.53 -20.04
CA GLN A 341 -29.25 10.85 -21.26
C GLN A 341 -30.60 10.15 -21.09
N LEU A 342 -31.09 9.96 -19.86
CA LEU A 342 -32.39 9.37 -19.58
C LEU A 342 -33.50 10.39 -19.85
N ASP A 343 -34.63 9.94 -20.42
CA ASP A 343 -35.86 10.73 -20.40
C ASP A 343 -36.44 10.84 -18.97
N LEU A 344 -37.39 11.74 -18.79
CA LEU A 344 -38.00 12.03 -17.49
C LEU A 344 -38.67 10.78 -16.89
N ILE A 345 -39.31 9.96 -17.72
CA ILE A 345 -40.04 8.76 -17.27
C ILE A 345 -39.05 7.74 -16.76
N SER A 346 -38.02 7.41 -17.56
CA SER A 346 -36.98 6.46 -17.19
C SER A 346 -36.21 6.89 -15.94
N ARG A 347 -36.02 8.21 -15.75
CA ARG A 347 -35.38 8.76 -14.57
C ARG A 347 -36.25 8.60 -13.31
N GLN A 348 -37.55 8.90 -13.43
CA GLN A 348 -38.51 8.70 -12.33
C GLN A 348 -38.67 7.23 -11.95
N GLU A 349 -38.55 6.32 -12.91
CA GLU A 349 -38.52 4.89 -12.63
C GLU A 349 -37.33 4.45 -11.76
N LEU A 350 -36.22 5.17 -11.79
CA LEU A 350 -35.04 4.89 -10.97
C LEU A 350 -35.08 5.55 -9.59
N GLU A 351 -35.87 6.62 -9.40
CA GLU A 351 -36.00 7.29 -8.10
C GLU A 351 -36.52 6.31 -7.04
N ASN A 352 -35.87 6.30 -5.89
CA ASN A 352 -36.17 5.38 -4.80
C ASN A 352 -35.78 5.99 -3.45
N ALA A 353 -36.64 5.83 -2.46
CA ALA A 353 -36.39 6.38 -1.13
C ALA A 353 -35.24 5.68 -0.39
N PRO A 354 -34.51 6.38 0.47
CA PRO A 354 -33.49 5.73 1.31
C PRO A 354 -34.14 4.68 2.22
N PRO A 355 -33.41 3.60 2.59
CA PRO A 355 -33.85 2.68 3.62
C PRO A 355 -34.20 3.40 4.92
N SER A 356 -35.26 2.93 5.60
CA SER A 356 -35.69 3.51 6.88
C SER A 356 -34.54 3.51 7.89
N GLY A 357 -34.32 4.65 8.56
CA GLY A 357 -33.26 4.81 9.56
C GLY A 357 -31.86 4.98 8.99
N LEU A 358 -31.64 4.92 7.68
CA LEU A 358 -30.30 5.02 7.08
C LEU A 358 -29.61 6.36 7.42
N LEU A 359 -30.34 7.46 7.40
CA LEU A 359 -29.76 8.79 7.69
C LEU A 359 -29.31 8.93 9.15
N GLU A 360 -30.09 8.37 10.09
CA GLU A 360 -29.69 8.33 11.50
C GLU A 360 -28.47 7.43 11.74
N LEU A 361 -28.46 6.26 11.10
CA LEU A 361 -27.31 5.34 11.13
C LEU A 361 -26.04 6.00 10.60
N ARG A 362 -26.13 6.74 9.49
CA ARG A 362 -25.00 7.50 8.92
C ARG A 362 -24.40 8.51 9.87
N SER A 363 -25.24 9.23 10.62
CA SER A 363 -24.73 10.18 11.62
C SER A 363 -23.90 9.49 12.68
N LYS A 364 -24.35 8.33 13.18
CA LYS A 364 -23.60 7.52 14.17
C LYS A 364 -22.32 6.94 13.57
N MET A 365 -22.39 6.45 12.32
CA MET A 365 -21.23 5.89 11.63
C MET A 365 -20.17 6.95 11.36
N HIS A 366 -20.56 8.16 10.97
CA HIS A 366 -19.64 9.29 10.76
C HIS A 366 -18.89 9.66 12.05
N GLU A 367 -19.57 9.76 13.18
CA GLU A 367 -18.93 10.02 14.47
C GLU A 367 -17.92 8.93 14.86
N ASN A 368 -18.32 7.66 14.72
CA ASN A 368 -17.46 6.51 14.98
C ASN A 368 -16.23 6.49 14.06
N LEU A 369 -16.41 6.79 12.78
CA LEU A 369 -15.32 6.84 11.81
C LEU A 369 -14.29 7.89 12.20
N ASN A 370 -14.73 9.12 12.50
CA ASN A 370 -13.85 10.20 12.91
C ASN A 370 -13.07 9.88 14.19
N LYS A 371 -13.73 9.24 15.17
CA LYS A 371 -13.09 8.78 16.39
C LYS A 371 -12.04 7.72 16.09
N THR A 372 -12.40 6.70 15.32
CA THR A 372 -11.52 5.58 15.01
C THR A 372 -10.29 6.02 14.19
N ILE A 373 -10.48 6.93 13.23
CA ILE A 373 -9.34 7.48 12.44
C ILE A 373 -8.40 8.25 13.37
N ARG A 374 -8.91 9.07 14.29
CA ARG A 374 -8.08 9.76 15.28
C ARG A 374 -7.31 8.78 16.17
N ASP A 375 -7.97 7.73 16.64
CA ASP A 375 -7.35 6.69 17.47
C ASP A 375 -6.21 5.99 16.73
N LEU A 376 -6.42 5.58 15.47
CA LEU A 376 -5.42 4.94 14.64
C LEU A 376 -4.25 5.88 14.33
N GLN A 377 -4.54 7.14 14.00
CA GLN A 377 -3.51 8.16 13.76
C GLN A 377 -2.71 8.51 15.02
N SER A 378 -3.30 8.34 16.21
CA SER A 378 -2.59 8.49 17.48
C SER A 378 -1.73 7.27 17.85
N GLY A 379 -1.69 6.23 17.01
CA GLY A 379 -0.88 5.03 17.19
C GLY A 379 -1.57 3.90 17.96
N GLN A 380 -2.89 3.98 18.17
CA GLN A 380 -3.64 2.86 18.74
C GLN A 380 -3.59 1.64 17.81
N GLN A 381 -3.26 0.48 18.37
CA GLN A 381 -3.28 -0.76 17.60
C GLN A 381 -4.70 -1.20 17.30
N PRO A 382 -5.00 -1.67 16.08
CA PRO A 382 -6.35 -2.05 15.69
C PRO A 382 -6.86 -3.29 16.40
N SER A 383 -5.97 -4.21 16.76
CA SER A 383 -6.33 -5.46 17.48
C SER A 383 -5.18 -5.99 18.31
N THR A 384 -5.50 -6.94 19.21
CA THR A 384 -4.49 -7.82 19.80
C THR A 384 -4.04 -8.80 18.72
N SER A 385 -2.76 -8.83 18.42
CA SER A 385 -2.21 -9.76 17.44
C SER A 385 -0.86 -10.30 17.86
N PHE A 386 -0.60 -11.54 17.51
CA PHE A 386 0.70 -12.16 17.57
C PHE A 386 1.04 -12.64 16.16
N THR A 387 2.05 -12.09 15.55
CA THR A 387 2.36 -12.35 14.16
C THR A 387 3.82 -12.74 14.00
N LEU A 388 4.07 -13.93 13.49
CA LEU A 388 5.39 -14.33 13.01
C LEU A 388 5.47 -13.97 11.52
N ARG A 389 6.36 -13.05 11.21
CA ARG A 389 6.66 -12.64 9.84
C ARG A 389 8.00 -13.24 9.46
N GLY A 390 7.96 -14.28 8.65
CA GLY A 390 9.14 -14.71 7.89
C GLY A 390 9.22 -13.86 6.62
N ILE A 391 10.43 -13.61 6.11
CA ILE A 391 10.66 -12.47 5.27
C ILE A 391 11.33 -12.85 3.98
N PRO A 392 11.27 -11.96 2.96
CA PRO A 392 12.23 -10.88 2.84
C PRO A 392 11.64 -9.52 3.24
N ILE A 393 12.00 -9.01 4.42
CA ILE A 393 11.91 -7.57 4.63
C ILE A 393 13.11 -6.98 3.90
N LEU A 394 12.91 -6.44 2.73
CA LEU A 394 13.88 -5.58 2.11
C LEU A 394 13.77 -4.22 2.81
N ARG A 395 14.54 -4.00 3.87
CA ARG A 395 14.71 -2.67 4.45
C ARG A 395 15.83 -1.97 3.70
N LEU A 396 15.48 -0.93 2.99
CA LEU A 396 16.43 -0.09 2.25
C LEU A 396 16.90 1.13 3.07
N PHE A 397 16.45 1.25 4.32
CA PHE A 397 16.88 2.28 5.28
C PHE A 397 17.27 1.65 6.61
N ASP A 398 18.17 2.33 7.31
CA ASP A 398 18.41 2.04 8.71
C ASP A 398 17.42 2.85 9.59
N PRO A 399 16.34 2.23 10.11
CA PRO A 399 15.36 2.92 10.95
C PRO A 399 15.93 3.26 12.33
N PHE A 400 17.13 2.77 12.69
CA PHE A 400 17.75 2.97 13.98
C PHE A 400 18.67 4.18 14.05
N THR A 401 18.91 4.85 12.93
CA THR A 401 19.69 6.08 12.94
C THR A 401 18.79 7.22 13.40
N LEU A 402 18.76 7.47 14.69
CA LEU A 402 18.11 8.65 15.27
C LEU A 402 18.89 9.94 15.00
N MET A 403 20.12 9.82 14.48
CA MET A 403 20.93 10.97 14.08
C MET A 403 20.38 11.54 12.78
N PRO A 404 19.78 12.73 12.78
CA PRO A 404 19.40 13.37 11.54
C PRO A 404 20.64 13.59 10.68
N GLY A 405 20.62 13.07 9.46
CA GLY A 405 21.72 13.20 8.54
C GLY A 405 22.41 11.90 8.16
N GLU A 406 22.28 10.87 8.95
CA GLU A 406 22.78 9.56 8.58
C GLU A 406 21.73 8.84 7.72
N THR A 407 21.90 8.86 6.41
CA THR A 407 21.09 8.09 5.45
C THR A 407 22.00 7.10 4.76
N GLY A 408 21.92 5.85 5.14
CA GLY A 408 22.55 4.73 4.45
C GLY A 408 21.55 3.95 3.62
N THR A 409 21.97 3.40 2.50
CA THR A 409 21.20 2.38 1.79
C THR A 409 21.70 1.03 2.22
N GLU A 410 20.86 0.27 2.89
CA GLU A 410 21.15 -1.08 3.32
C GLU A 410 19.99 -1.99 2.99
N ALA A 411 20.26 -3.10 2.33
CA ALA A 411 19.26 -4.13 2.09
C ALA A 411 19.48 -5.26 3.10
N ARG A 412 18.44 -5.64 3.81
CA ARG A 412 18.48 -6.68 4.84
C ARG A 412 17.42 -7.74 4.59
N ILE A 413 17.74 -8.97 4.92
CA ILE A 413 16.79 -10.09 4.95
C ILE A 413 16.74 -10.65 6.37
N GLY A 414 15.57 -11.03 6.83
CA GLY A 414 15.45 -11.55 8.18
C GLY A 414 14.06 -12.02 8.57
N ALA A 415 13.79 -12.19 9.85
CA ALA A 415 12.51 -12.58 10.42
C ALA A 415 12.12 -11.67 11.59
N SER A 416 10.84 -11.42 11.77
CA SER A 416 10.36 -10.68 12.91
C SER A 416 9.13 -11.31 13.55
N LEU A 417 9.09 -11.21 14.87
CA LEU A 417 7.99 -11.60 15.73
C LEU A 417 7.37 -10.34 16.28
N SER A 418 6.11 -10.11 15.99
CA SER A 418 5.38 -8.91 16.41
C SER A 418 4.25 -9.27 17.35
N PHE A 419 4.14 -8.53 18.43
CA PHE A 419 3.01 -8.56 19.35
C PHE A 419 2.38 -7.18 19.45
N SER A 420 1.07 -7.10 19.33
CA SER A 420 0.33 -5.84 19.53
C SER A 420 -0.87 -6.04 20.45
N TYR A 421 -1.08 -5.06 21.33
CA TYR A 421 -2.20 -5.02 22.25
C TYR A 421 -2.58 -3.57 22.56
N SER A 422 -3.78 -3.15 22.19
CA SER A 422 -4.29 -1.79 22.45
C SER A 422 -3.27 -0.69 22.05
N LYS A 423 -2.67 0.00 23.01
CA LYS A 423 -1.70 1.09 22.83
C LYS A 423 -0.24 0.60 22.88
N PHE A 424 -0.03 -0.69 22.83
CA PHE A 424 1.28 -1.32 22.94
C PHE A 424 1.61 -2.15 21.72
N LYS A 425 2.83 -2.03 21.22
CA LYS A 425 3.38 -2.89 20.16
C LYS A 425 4.82 -3.24 20.49
N SER A 426 5.18 -4.51 20.36
CA SER A 426 6.54 -5.01 20.52
C SER A 426 6.93 -5.84 19.32
N ASP A 427 8.09 -5.59 18.76
CA ASP A 427 8.68 -6.35 17.67
C ASP A 427 10.05 -6.89 18.10
N LEU A 428 10.28 -8.18 17.81
CA LEU A 428 11.60 -8.83 17.90
C LEU A 428 11.99 -9.28 16.52
N SER A 429 13.13 -8.83 16.03
CA SER A 429 13.54 -9.06 14.65
C SER A 429 14.99 -9.53 14.55
N TYR A 430 15.27 -10.41 13.61
CA TYR A 430 16.61 -10.83 13.22
C TYR A 430 16.83 -10.52 11.74
N PHE A 431 17.97 -9.94 11.40
CA PHE A 431 18.32 -9.56 10.03
C PHE A 431 19.75 -9.91 9.67
N ASN A 432 19.94 -10.20 8.37
CA ASN A 432 21.24 -10.24 7.72
C ASN A 432 21.29 -9.20 6.59
N ALA A 433 22.41 -8.53 6.43
CA ALA A 433 22.61 -7.62 5.32
C ALA A 433 22.74 -8.38 3.99
N LEU A 434 22.06 -7.87 2.96
CA LEU A 434 22.20 -8.29 1.57
C LEU A 434 23.04 -7.30 0.75
N TYR A 435 23.07 -6.04 1.19
CA TYR A 435 23.79 -4.95 0.54
C TYR A 435 24.16 -3.88 1.62
N PRO A 436 25.31 -3.21 1.57
CA PRO A 436 26.34 -3.30 0.51
C PRO A 436 27.19 -4.56 0.56
N ASP A 437 27.25 -5.25 1.70
CA ASP A 437 28.10 -6.40 1.95
C ASP A 437 27.28 -7.63 2.40
N PRO A 438 26.85 -8.49 1.46
CA PRO A 438 26.00 -9.63 1.78
C PRO A 438 26.61 -10.55 2.84
N GLY A 439 25.80 -10.88 3.86
CA GLY A 439 26.17 -11.80 4.94
C GLY A 439 27.23 -11.28 5.93
N LYS A 440 27.72 -10.06 5.78
CA LYS A 440 28.74 -9.48 6.68
C LYS A 440 28.17 -8.82 7.90
N VAL A 441 26.92 -8.33 7.84
CA VAL A 441 26.26 -7.68 8.98
C VAL A 441 25.06 -8.51 9.39
N TRP A 442 24.96 -8.79 10.68
CA TRP A 442 23.79 -9.38 11.31
C TRP A 442 23.26 -8.46 12.42
N ALA A 443 21.98 -8.51 12.69
CA ALA A 443 21.36 -7.73 13.74
C ALA A 443 20.20 -8.47 14.39
N ILE A 444 20.10 -8.36 15.71
CA ILE A 444 18.91 -8.68 16.50
C ILE A 444 18.34 -7.37 17.01
N GLU A 445 17.10 -7.10 16.73
CA GLU A 445 16.45 -5.85 17.07
C GLU A 445 15.20 -6.10 17.90
N THR A 446 14.98 -5.27 18.94
CA THR A 446 13.69 -5.17 19.60
C THR A 446 13.16 -3.75 19.48
N ALA A 447 11.88 -3.62 19.22
CA ALA A 447 11.20 -2.33 19.20
C ALA A 447 9.97 -2.40 20.09
N LEU A 448 9.82 -1.41 20.96
CA LEU A 448 8.70 -1.24 21.86
C LEU A 448 8.05 0.10 21.57
N ARG A 449 6.74 0.10 21.28
CA ARG A 449 5.95 1.32 21.10
C ARG A 449 4.80 1.32 22.09
N VAL A 450 4.59 2.43 22.76
CA VAL A 450 3.51 2.63 23.71
C VAL A 450 2.88 4.00 23.48
N ASN A 451 1.55 4.04 23.49
CA ASN A 451 0.77 5.27 23.43
C ASN A 451 0.04 5.48 24.78
N PRO A 452 0.70 6.02 25.81
CA PRO A 452 0.12 6.12 27.15
C PRO A 452 -1.18 6.96 27.19
N ILE A 453 -1.18 8.04 26.43
CA ILE A 453 -2.33 8.93 26.23
C ILE A 453 -2.45 9.27 24.75
N ASP A 454 -3.62 9.69 24.33
CA ASP A 454 -3.85 10.15 22.96
C ASP A 454 -2.89 11.31 22.64
N SER A 455 -2.29 11.25 21.47
CA SER A 455 -1.26 12.19 20.99
C SER A 455 0.16 11.98 21.55
N LEU A 456 0.39 11.15 22.56
CA LEU A 456 1.73 10.84 23.05
C LEU A 456 2.20 9.47 22.58
N ASN A 457 3.26 9.44 21.82
CA ASN A 457 3.94 8.23 21.41
C ASN A 457 5.26 8.09 22.18
N VAL A 458 5.50 6.93 22.75
CA VAL A 458 6.77 6.55 23.36
C VAL A 458 7.31 5.35 22.58
N TRP A 459 8.53 5.46 22.14
CA TRP A 459 9.19 4.46 21.33
C TRP A 459 10.57 4.16 21.91
N LEU A 460 10.86 2.88 22.11
CA LEU A 460 12.14 2.38 22.57
C LEU A 460 12.60 1.27 21.64
N THR A 461 13.81 1.36 21.16
CA THR A 461 14.44 0.31 20.37
C THR A 461 15.75 -0.10 20.99
N THR A 462 16.04 -1.39 20.93
CA THR A 462 17.36 -1.91 21.23
C THR A 462 17.84 -2.76 20.07
N ARG A 463 19.13 -2.73 19.80
CA ARG A 463 19.74 -3.45 18.70
C ARG A 463 21.08 -4.01 19.14
N LEU A 464 21.27 -5.30 18.87
CA LEU A 464 22.55 -5.97 18.93
C LEU A 464 22.94 -6.31 17.50
N TRP A 465 24.12 -5.88 17.07
CA TRP A 465 24.58 -6.17 15.71
C TRP A 465 26.10 -6.38 15.65
N GLY A 466 26.54 -7.12 14.67
CA GLY A 466 27.93 -7.42 14.42
C GLY A 466 28.29 -7.33 12.96
N ASP A 467 29.53 -7.00 12.69
CA ASP A 467 30.12 -6.96 11.35
C ASP A 467 31.07 -8.13 11.19
N TYR A 468 30.78 -9.01 10.22
CA TYR A 468 31.65 -10.08 9.81
C TYR A 468 32.49 -9.63 8.62
N THR A 469 33.68 -9.08 8.84
CA THR A 469 34.64 -8.78 7.77
C THR A 469 35.60 -9.96 7.53
N PRO A 470 35.39 -10.81 6.52
CA PRO A 470 36.25 -11.98 6.28
C PRO A 470 37.62 -11.64 5.69
N THR A 471 37.93 -10.36 5.48
CA THR A 471 39.10 -9.95 4.65
C THR A 471 40.41 -9.76 5.40
N SER A 472 40.45 -9.91 6.71
CA SER A 472 41.73 -9.96 7.43
C SER A 472 41.74 -10.99 8.53
N ILE A 473 42.73 -11.87 8.52
CA ILE A 473 43.01 -12.82 9.59
C ILE A 473 43.27 -12.12 10.95
N LEU A 474 43.31 -10.79 10.95
CA LEU A 474 43.56 -9.93 12.11
C LEU A 474 42.39 -8.99 12.44
N SER A 475 41.30 -8.96 11.67
CA SER A 475 40.16 -8.12 12.01
C SER A 475 39.29 -8.81 13.05
N HIS A 476 39.22 -8.23 14.22
CA HIS A 476 38.26 -8.61 15.22
C HIS A 476 36.86 -8.29 14.73
N ASN A 477 35.94 -9.26 14.83
CA ASN A 477 34.53 -9.00 14.65
C ASN A 477 34.12 -7.93 15.65
N THR A 478 33.69 -6.77 15.18
CA THR A 478 33.23 -5.70 16.07
C THR A 478 31.74 -5.91 16.30
N GLU A 479 31.38 -6.20 17.52
CA GLU A 479 30.00 -6.31 17.94
C GLU A 479 29.58 -5.03 18.65
N TYR A 480 28.38 -4.53 18.32
CA TYR A 480 27.82 -3.30 18.86
C TYR A 480 26.44 -3.57 19.45
N TRP A 481 26.08 -2.79 20.43
CA TRP A 481 24.70 -2.66 20.84
C TRP A 481 24.26 -1.20 20.87
N GLU A 482 23.00 -0.99 20.57
CA GLU A 482 22.40 0.32 20.46
C GLU A 482 21.09 0.35 21.24
N ILE A 483 20.83 1.46 21.91
CA ILE A 483 19.56 1.78 22.53
C ILE A 483 19.10 3.12 22.00
N ALA A 484 17.87 3.19 21.55
CA ALA A 484 17.28 4.44 21.11
C ALA A 484 15.89 4.60 21.72
N GLY A 485 15.60 5.78 22.22
CA GLY A 485 14.28 6.13 22.74
C GLY A 485 13.77 7.42 22.12
N ARG A 486 12.47 7.47 21.81
CA ARG A 486 11.78 8.64 21.31
C ARG A 486 10.49 8.86 22.07
N THR A 487 10.24 10.12 22.43
CA THR A 487 8.93 10.57 22.87
C THR A 487 8.41 11.61 21.90
N SER A 488 7.16 11.51 21.49
CA SER A 488 6.58 12.43 20.53
C SER A 488 5.14 12.77 20.90
N LEU A 489 4.85 14.06 21.05
CA LEU A 489 3.52 14.62 21.18
C LEU A 489 3.08 15.14 19.82
N MET A 490 1.93 14.71 19.34
CA MET A 490 1.33 15.19 18.09
C MET A 490 0.02 15.90 18.36
N LYS A 491 -0.10 17.13 17.87
CA LYS A 491 -1.35 17.88 17.87
C LYS A 491 -1.76 18.17 16.43
N VAL A 492 -2.96 17.74 16.07
CA VAL A 492 -3.55 18.00 14.75
C VAL A 492 -4.55 19.15 14.89
N TYR A 493 -4.41 20.19 14.09
CA TYR A 493 -5.35 21.28 13.94
C TYR A 493 -6.29 20.94 12.79
N GLU A 494 -7.49 20.43 13.11
CA GLU A 494 -8.43 19.88 12.12
C GLU A 494 -8.88 20.92 11.08
N GLU A 495 -9.16 22.16 11.49
CA GLU A 495 -9.58 23.24 10.60
C GLU A 495 -8.50 23.60 9.54
N LYS A 496 -7.22 23.53 9.91
CA LYS A 496 -6.10 23.88 9.04
C LYS A 496 -5.43 22.68 8.40
N LYS A 497 -5.87 21.45 8.72
CA LYS A 497 -5.25 20.20 8.28
C LYS A 497 -3.71 20.17 8.48
N ILE A 498 -3.22 20.83 9.52
CA ILE A 498 -1.79 20.91 9.86
C ILE A 498 -1.56 20.14 11.15
N GLY A 499 -0.61 19.21 11.13
CA GLY A 499 -0.09 18.55 12.33
C GLY A 499 1.14 19.27 12.86
N PHE A 500 1.28 19.35 14.17
CA PHE A 500 2.51 19.78 14.83
C PHE A 500 2.98 18.64 15.73
N GLN A 501 4.28 18.34 15.67
CA GLN A 501 4.91 17.31 16.47
C GLN A 501 6.07 17.91 17.25
N ALA A 502 6.20 17.49 18.51
CA ALA A 502 7.33 17.86 19.35
C ALA A 502 7.66 16.73 20.33
N GLY A 503 8.92 16.57 20.67
CA GLY A 503 9.32 15.52 21.60
C GLY A 503 10.81 15.50 21.87
N GLY A 504 11.27 14.44 22.54
CA GLY A 504 12.67 14.22 22.87
C GLY A 504 13.15 12.86 22.40
N ASP A 505 14.40 12.80 21.98
CA ASP A 505 15.07 11.60 21.52
C ASP A 505 16.34 11.39 22.33
N ILE A 506 16.61 10.12 22.64
CA ILE A 506 17.87 9.66 23.22
C ILE A 506 18.45 8.54 22.37
N PHE A 507 19.76 8.50 22.28
CA PHE A 507 20.48 7.47 21.56
C PHE A 507 21.76 7.11 22.28
N LEU A 508 22.08 5.81 22.35
CA LEU A 508 23.31 5.28 22.86
C LEU A 508 23.77 4.12 21.98
N LYS A 509 24.98 4.17 21.51
CA LYS A 509 25.65 3.09 20.78
C LYS A 509 27.00 2.83 21.43
N MET A 510 27.38 1.59 21.63
CA MET A 510 28.72 1.23 22.12
C MET A 510 29.12 -0.14 21.58
N ASP A 511 30.42 -0.36 21.49
CA ASP A 511 31.00 -1.68 21.29
C ASP A 511 31.09 -2.45 22.64
N PHE A 512 31.31 -3.76 22.58
CA PHE A 512 31.41 -4.60 23.78
C PHE A 512 32.68 -4.34 24.57
N SER A 513 33.69 -3.70 24.00
CA SER A 513 34.88 -3.29 24.67
C SER A 513 34.75 -1.97 25.45
N ILE A 514 33.60 -1.27 25.21
CA ILE A 514 33.33 0.09 25.74
C ILE A 514 34.38 1.12 25.27
N ALA A 515 35.22 0.76 24.33
CA ALA A 515 36.25 1.65 23.79
C ALA A 515 35.68 2.65 22.79
N ASN A 516 34.63 2.24 22.05
CA ASN A 516 33.91 3.10 21.09
C ASN A 516 32.47 3.26 21.56
N TRP A 517 32.10 4.48 21.86
CA TRP A 517 30.72 4.78 22.22
C TRP A 517 30.28 6.13 21.67
N GLN A 518 28.99 6.26 21.41
CA GLN A 518 28.36 7.46 20.97
C GLN A 518 27.00 7.60 21.66
N THR A 519 26.73 8.77 22.20
CA THR A 519 25.43 9.09 22.79
C THR A 519 24.97 10.46 22.35
N CYS A 520 23.67 10.63 22.23
CA CYS A 520 23.06 11.93 22.02
C CYS A 520 21.71 12.01 22.73
N ALA A 521 21.31 13.21 23.07
CA ALA A 521 19.99 13.54 23.52
C ALA A 521 19.57 14.87 22.89
N PHE A 522 18.41 14.91 22.27
CA PHE A 522 17.95 16.11 21.59
C PHE A 522 16.43 16.27 21.66
N PHE A 523 16.00 17.51 21.56
CA PHE A 523 14.61 17.89 21.38
C PHE A 523 14.33 17.99 19.89
N HIS A 524 13.18 17.47 19.45
CA HIS A 524 12.72 17.62 18.08
C HIS A 524 11.40 18.36 18.00
N THR A 525 11.19 19.07 16.90
CA THR A 525 9.92 19.67 16.53
C THR A 525 9.72 19.60 15.03
N ALA A 526 8.50 19.35 14.59
CA ALA A 526 8.19 19.16 13.19
C ALA A 526 6.78 19.65 12.84
N ILE A 527 6.64 20.14 11.61
CA ILE A 527 5.40 20.10 10.85
C ILE A 527 5.60 19.01 9.81
N PRO A 528 4.98 17.82 9.98
CA PRO A 528 5.17 16.71 9.07
C PRO A 528 4.80 17.10 7.64
N ARG A 529 5.56 16.61 6.67
CA ARG A 529 5.23 16.73 5.26
C ARG A 529 3.95 15.94 5.00
N LYS A 530 2.84 16.63 4.75
CA LYS A 530 1.59 15.98 4.37
C LYS A 530 1.66 15.55 2.91
N TYR A 531 0.95 14.46 2.61
CA TYR A 531 0.70 14.09 1.22
C TYR A 531 0.05 15.28 0.50
N LYS A 532 0.53 15.57 -0.70
CA LYS A 532 0.22 16.76 -1.54
C LYS A 532 -1.28 17.07 -1.78
N LYS A 533 -2.20 16.22 -1.32
CA LYS A 533 -3.63 16.25 -1.66
C LYS A 533 -4.55 17.01 -0.69
N PHE A 534 -4.13 17.31 0.53
CA PHE A 534 -5.05 17.74 1.60
C PHE A 534 -4.69 19.07 2.26
N GLY A 535 -4.32 20.06 1.50
CA GLY A 535 -4.00 21.35 2.08
C GLY A 535 -4.03 22.48 1.09
N PRO A 536 -3.65 23.69 1.53
CA PRO A 536 -3.51 24.83 0.64
C PRO A 536 -2.54 24.51 -0.51
N PRO A 537 -2.61 25.25 -1.64
CA PRO A 537 -1.77 25.01 -2.81
C PRO A 537 -0.27 25.07 -2.53
N ILE A 538 0.14 25.67 -1.42
CA ILE A 538 1.51 25.68 -0.90
C ILE A 538 1.48 25.16 0.53
N GLN A 539 2.19 24.07 0.80
CA GLN A 539 2.25 23.44 2.11
C GLN A 539 3.66 23.51 2.68
N PRO A 540 3.89 24.33 3.71
CA PRO A 540 5.16 24.32 4.43
C PRO A 540 5.28 23.06 5.29
N TRP A 541 6.49 22.54 5.37
CA TRP A 541 6.86 21.47 6.29
C TRP A 541 8.27 21.74 6.82
N TYR A 542 8.54 21.29 8.03
CA TYR A 542 9.89 21.30 8.59
C TYR A 542 10.08 20.22 9.63
N THR A 543 11.35 19.89 9.89
CA THR A 543 11.79 19.14 11.06
C THR A 543 13.04 19.82 11.60
N ALA A 544 13.06 20.09 12.89
CA ALA A 544 14.19 20.69 13.58
C ALA A 544 14.56 19.83 14.80
N ASN A 545 15.86 19.61 14.99
CA ASN A 545 16.40 18.90 16.14
C ASN A 545 17.51 19.76 16.75
N LEU A 546 17.56 19.80 18.08
CA LEU A 546 18.59 20.51 18.83
C LEU A 546 18.89 19.73 20.10
N GLY A 547 20.17 19.47 20.35
CA GLY A 547 20.56 18.71 21.51
C GLY A 547 22.05 18.64 21.75
N GLY A 548 22.46 17.70 22.59
CA GLY A 548 23.84 17.43 22.90
C GLY A 548 24.28 16.05 22.45
N PHE A 549 25.55 15.91 22.18
CA PHE A 549 26.21 14.64 21.92
C PHE A 549 27.44 14.47 22.75
N ALA A 550 27.84 13.23 22.98
CA ALA A 550 29.15 12.85 23.45
C ALA A 550 29.58 11.55 22.80
N GLU A 551 30.83 11.45 22.39
CA GLU A 551 31.35 10.26 21.71
C GLU A 551 32.82 10.03 22.00
N ASN A 552 33.22 8.78 21.96
CA ASN A 552 34.61 8.32 21.95
C ASN A 552 34.84 7.43 20.74
N SER A 553 35.81 7.73 19.93
CA SER A 553 36.22 6.92 18.78
C SER A 553 37.67 6.51 18.91
N VAL A 554 38.04 5.33 18.42
CA VAL A 554 39.42 4.83 18.50
C VAL A 554 40.41 5.86 17.92
N GLY A 555 41.37 6.25 18.73
CA GLY A 555 42.40 7.22 18.34
C GLY A 555 42.04 8.68 18.51
N LEU A 556 40.81 9.00 18.96
CA LEU A 556 40.37 10.34 19.30
C LEU A 556 40.07 10.46 20.81
N GLN A 557 40.13 11.66 21.34
CA GLN A 557 39.72 11.93 22.73
C GLN A 557 38.19 12.07 22.79
N ASN A 558 37.62 11.98 23.99
CA ASN A 558 36.20 12.13 24.21
C ASN A 558 35.69 13.51 23.73
N ALA A 559 34.95 13.56 22.67
CA ALA A 559 34.29 14.77 22.18
C ALA A 559 32.91 14.91 22.80
N ALA A 560 32.56 16.11 23.25
CA ALA A 560 31.22 16.43 23.73
C ALA A 560 30.81 17.81 23.26
N GLY A 561 29.54 17.98 22.87
CA GLY A 561 29.15 19.23 22.30
C GLY A 561 27.67 19.33 21.95
N LEU A 562 27.36 20.28 21.08
CA LEU A 562 26.04 20.57 20.60
C LEU A 562 25.84 19.99 19.20
N TYR A 563 24.62 19.60 18.96
CA TYR A 563 24.12 19.06 17.72
C TYR A 563 22.85 19.77 17.33
N GLY A 564 22.72 20.14 16.06
CA GLY A 564 21.50 20.72 15.52
C GLY A 564 21.27 20.32 14.08
N SER A 565 20.00 20.12 13.72
CA SER A 565 19.61 19.97 12.33
C SER A 565 18.30 20.68 12.08
N LEU A 566 18.18 21.23 10.89
CA LEU A 566 16.97 21.84 10.37
C LEU A 566 16.79 21.38 8.94
N GLN A 567 15.65 20.83 8.63
CA GLN A 567 15.23 20.59 7.26
C GLN A 567 13.81 21.10 7.07
N GLY A 568 13.52 21.58 5.88
CA GLY A 568 12.19 22.09 5.59
C GLY A 568 12.04 22.48 4.15
N GLY A 569 10.84 22.89 3.80
CA GLY A 569 10.52 23.29 2.45
C GLY A 569 9.06 23.61 2.27
N PHE A 570 8.69 23.75 1.02
CA PHE A 570 7.32 24.00 0.60
C PHE A 570 6.96 22.99 -0.47
N ASP A 571 5.84 22.32 -0.31
CA ASP A 571 5.27 21.48 -1.36
C ASP A 571 4.27 22.29 -2.18
N SER A 572 4.48 22.37 -3.47
CA SER A 572 3.56 22.98 -4.43
C SER A 572 3.27 22.02 -5.59
N LYS A 573 2.39 22.43 -6.50
CA LYS A 573 1.99 21.57 -7.62
C LYS A 573 3.15 21.17 -8.54
N TRP A 574 4.11 22.04 -8.78
CA TRP A 574 5.18 21.81 -9.78
C TRP A 574 6.60 21.85 -9.20
N VAL A 575 6.78 22.60 -8.13
CA VAL A 575 8.10 22.87 -7.55
C VAL A 575 8.03 22.72 -6.05
N SER A 576 8.94 21.98 -5.47
CA SER A 576 8.96 21.69 -4.03
C SER A 576 10.35 21.96 -3.44
N PRO A 577 10.76 23.25 -3.31
CA PRO A 577 12.09 23.59 -2.81
C PRO A 577 12.30 23.04 -1.40
N LYS A 578 13.47 22.46 -1.20
CA LYS A 578 13.89 21.81 0.04
C LYS A 578 15.21 22.43 0.50
N PHE A 579 15.30 22.63 1.80
CA PHE A 579 16.50 23.10 2.46
C PHE A 579 16.82 22.18 3.62
N ARG A 580 18.10 21.95 3.85
CA ARG A 580 18.61 21.23 5.01
C ARG A 580 19.88 21.88 5.51
N ALA A 581 20.00 21.98 6.81
CA ALA A 581 21.25 22.30 7.51
C ALA A 581 21.47 21.29 8.64
N PHE A 582 22.69 20.85 8.80
CA PHE A 582 23.14 19.96 9.84
C PHE A 582 24.43 20.53 10.43
N SER A 583 24.53 20.60 11.75
CA SER A 583 25.72 21.09 12.42
C SER A 583 26.00 20.27 13.69
N LYS A 584 27.27 20.00 13.92
CA LYS A 584 27.79 19.37 15.14
C LYS A 584 29.02 20.17 15.57
N VAL A 585 29.06 20.59 16.82
CA VAL A 585 30.11 21.45 17.37
C VAL A 585 30.60 20.92 18.72
N SER A 586 31.88 20.61 18.81
CA SER A 586 32.53 20.20 20.06
C SER A 586 32.68 21.41 20.99
N LEU A 587 32.22 21.28 22.23
CA LEU A 587 32.38 22.32 23.25
C LEU A 587 33.67 22.16 24.08
N ASN A 588 34.26 20.98 24.05
CA ASN A 588 35.50 20.68 24.74
C ASN A 588 36.74 20.72 23.82
N ASN A 589 36.57 21.25 22.63
CA ASN A 589 37.61 21.39 21.59
C ASN A 589 38.28 20.05 21.18
N GLN A 590 37.62 18.93 21.45
CA GLN A 590 38.09 17.61 21.02
C GLN A 590 37.47 17.29 19.65
N GLU A 591 38.23 16.60 18.81
CA GLU A 591 37.80 16.24 17.46
C GLU A 591 36.88 15.00 17.52
N PHE A 592 35.92 14.98 16.61
CA PHE A 592 35.06 13.84 16.30
C PHE A 592 35.15 13.49 14.81
N MET A 593 34.87 12.26 14.44
CA MET A 593 34.84 11.85 13.04
C MET A 593 33.56 12.31 12.35
N GLU A 594 33.70 12.86 11.16
CA GLU A 594 32.55 13.17 10.30
C GLU A 594 31.76 11.88 9.99
N SER A 595 30.44 11.99 9.96
CA SER A 595 29.58 10.88 9.56
C SER A 595 29.78 10.53 8.08
N LYS A 596 29.76 9.26 7.75
CA LYS A 596 29.75 8.79 6.34
C LYS A 596 28.51 9.23 5.59
N TYR A 597 27.43 9.51 6.32
CA TYR A 597 26.09 9.76 5.77
C TYR A 597 25.55 11.14 6.17
N ASP A 598 26.40 12.14 6.23
CA ASP A 598 26.09 13.51 6.65
C ASP A 598 25.16 14.27 5.68
N GLY A 599 24.86 13.68 4.53
CA GLY A 599 24.03 14.27 3.49
C GLY A 599 24.77 15.06 2.42
N PHE A 600 26.08 15.21 2.53
CA PHE A 600 26.89 15.81 1.48
C PHE A 600 27.00 14.88 0.26
N ARG A 601 26.55 15.35 -0.90
CA ARG A 601 26.38 14.51 -2.12
C ARG A 601 27.64 14.48 -2.98
N SER A 602 28.78 14.22 -2.38
CA SER A 602 30.06 13.98 -3.07
C SER A 602 30.91 13.00 -2.27
N SER A 603 31.79 12.27 -2.93
CA SER A 603 32.77 11.44 -2.25
C SER A 603 33.89 12.33 -1.73
N ALA A 604 33.91 12.59 -0.44
CA ALA A 604 35.03 13.24 0.25
C ALA A 604 35.56 12.33 1.34
N ALA A 605 36.87 12.39 1.57
CA ALA A 605 37.46 11.67 2.71
C ALA A 605 36.87 12.21 4.01
N ARG A 606 36.62 11.30 4.97
CA ARG A 606 36.19 11.67 6.33
C ARG A 606 37.35 12.31 7.06
N LYS A 607 37.06 13.38 7.78
CA LYS A 607 38.04 14.10 8.60
C LYS A 607 37.67 14.05 10.05
N ALA A 608 38.66 14.11 10.93
CA ALA A 608 38.45 14.46 12.32
C ALA A 608 38.28 15.98 12.40
N VAL A 609 37.23 16.47 13.05
CA VAL A 609 36.83 17.87 13.07
C VAL A 609 36.33 18.27 14.46
N THR A 610 36.52 19.53 14.85
CA THR A 610 35.95 20.10 16.07
C THR A 610 34.56 20.71 15.82
N SER A 611 34.28 21.12 14.59
CA SER A 611 32.93 21.48 14.17
C SER A 611 32.69 21.16 12.71
N ASN A 612 31.44 20.86 12.37
CA ASN A 612 31.00 20.80 10.98
C ASN A 612 29.66 21.51 10.78
N LEU A 613 29.45 22.01 9.58
CA LEU A 613 28.14 22.47 9.10
C LEU A 613 27.99 22.01 7.67
N ILE A 614 26.88 21.33 7.39
CA ILE A 614 26.52 20.92 6.04
C ILE A 614 25.21 21.59 5.70
N THR A 615 25.16 22.23 4.54
CA THR A 615 23.92 22.79 4.00
C THR A 615 23.60 22.14 2.67
N ASN A 616 22.34 21.86 2.46
CA ASN A 616 21.83 21.33 1.21
C ASN A 616 20.64 22.19 0.76
N VAL A 617 20.66 22.60 -0.48
CA VAL A 617 19.53 23.26 -1.16
C VAL A 617 19.18 22.42 -2.37
N GLU A 618 17.90 22.14 -2.55
CA GLU A 618 17.40 21.33 -3.65
C GLU A 618 16.07 21.91 -4.14
N ILE A 619 15.89 21.97 -5.45
CA ILE A 619 14.68 22.52 -6.07
C ILE A 619 14.05 21.45 -6.98
N PRO A 620 13.29 20.50 -6.42
CA PRO A 620 12.62 19.48 -7.20
C PRO A 620 11.53 20.05 -8.09
N PHE A 621 11.55 19.61 -9.33
CA PHE A 621 10.50 19.81 -10.33
C PHE A 621 9.79 18.46 -10.51
N SER A 622 8.50 18.41 -10.20
CA SER A 622 7.67 17.22 -10.35
C SER A 622 6.60 17.47 -11.38
N PRO A 623 6.60 16.78 -12.53
CA PRO A 623 5.41 16.71 -13.37
C PRO A 623 4.34 15.93 -12.61
N HIS A 624 3.31 16.60 -12.12
CA HIS A 624 2.15 15.93 -11.54
C HIS A 624 1.48 15.06 -12.60
N GLU A 625 1.08 13.86 -12.19
CA GLU A 625 0.29 12.93 -12.99
C GLU A 625 1.08 12.11 -14.04
N LEU A 626 2.41 12.10 -14.00
CA LEU A 626 3.17 11.16 -14.82
C LEU A 626 3.24 9.79 -14.14
N TYR A 627 2.58 8.82 -14.76
CA TYR A 627 2.61 7.41 -14.40
C TYR A 627 3.21 6.61 -15.54
N LEU A 628 4.17 5.75 -15.24
CA LEU A 628 4.72 4.79 -16.19
C LEU A 628 4.46 3.38 -15.69
N ASP A 629 3.53 2.70 -16.33
CA ASP A 629 3.32 1.28 -16.11
C ASP A 629 4.36 0.50 -16.91
N ILE A 630 5.42 0.06 -16.23
CA ILE A 630 6.46 -0.76 -16.85
C ILE A 630 5.92 -2.15 -17.15
N SER A 631 5.09 -2.66 -16.24
CA SER A 631 4.38 -3.92 -16.42
C SER A 631 3.14 -3.92 -15.52
N GLU A 632 2.30 -4.91 -15.66
CA GLU A 632 1.15 -5.16 -14.78
C GLU A 632 1.54 -5.33 -13.29
N ALA A 633 2.82 -5.55 -13.01
CA ALA A 633 3.32 -5.72 -11.65
C ALA A 633 4.15 -4.53 -11.15
N LEU A 634 4.51 -3.57 -12.00
CA LEU A 634 5.42 -2.48 -11.66
C LEU A 634 4.96 -1.14 -12.21
N LEU A 635 4.61 -0.24 -11.32
CA LEU A 635 4.25 1.14 -11.59
C LEU A 635 5.39 2.07 -11.16
N LEU A 636 5.80 3.01 -12.01
CA LEU A 636 6.68 4.11 -11.65
C LEU A 636 5.88 5.42 -11.62
N LYS A 637 6.06 6.21 -10.57
CA LYS A 637 5.42 7.51 -10.41
C LYS A 637 6.26 8.49 -9.59
N GLY A 638 5.76 9.70 -9.39
CA GLY A 638 6.41 10.69 -8.53
C GLY A 638 7.79 11.09 -9.04
N PHE A 639 7.93 11.22 -10.36
CA PHE A 639 9.19 11.64 -10.99
C PHE A 639 9.56 13.04 -10.55
N GLU A 640 10.76 13.19 -10.02
CA GLU A 640 11.32 14.48 -9.61
C GLU A 640 12.71 14.65 -10.24
N LEU A 641 12.93 15.77 -10.87
CA LEU A 641 14.26 16.21 -11.31
C LEU A 641 14.64 17.46 -10.51
N ALA A 642 15.76 17.41 -9.80
CA ALA A 642 16.14 18.51 -8.93
C ALA A 642 17.59 18.93 -9.11
N PRO A 643 17.88 20.17 -9.51
CA PRO A 643 19.17 20.78 -9.28
C PRO A 643 19.39 20.96 -7.77
N PHE A 644 20.63 20.74 -7.35
CA PHE A 644 21.01 20.90 -5.96
C PHE A 644 22.36 21.56 -5.79
N PHE A 645 22.55 22.14 -4.62
CA PHE A 645 23.81 22.72 -4.19
C PHE A 645 24.05 22.40 -2.71
N ASP A 646 25.19 21.78 -2.41
CA ASP A 646 25.60 21.39 -1.06
C ASP A 646 26.87 22.13 -0.69
N THR A 647 27.00 22.52 0.58
CA THR A 647 28.25 23.02 1.14
C THR A 647 28.64 22.24 2.40
N ARG A 648 29.93 22.10 2.59
CA ARG A 648 30.51 21.54 3.81
C ARG A 648 31.50 22.56 4.38
N TRP A 649 31.34 22.85 5.65
CA TRP A 649 32.17 23.75 6.44
C TRP A 649 32.70 23.02 7.64
N ASN A 650 34.00 23.13 7.91
CA ASN A 650 34.66 22.41 8.99
C ASN A 650 35.61 23.33 9.74
N SER A 651 35.89 22.96 11.00
CA SER A 651 37.07 23.39 11.75
C SER A 651 37.76 22.18 12.38
N THR A 652 39.05 22.28 12.56
CA THR A 652 39.85 21.30 13.29
C THR A 652 40.46 21.96 14.53
N SER A 653 41.25 21.22 15.30
CA SER A 653 42.05 21.83 16.39
C SER A 653 43.00 22.93 15.91
N ASP A 654 43.47 22.83 14.66
CA ASP A 654 44.52 23.67 14.10
C ASP A 654 44.00 24.68 13.07
N GLU A 655 42.81 24.46 12.52
CA GLU A 655 42.23 25.30 11.48
C GLU A 655 40.89 25.91 11.93
N SER A 656 40.74 27.22 11.67
CA SER A 656 39.50 27.92 11.92
C SER A 656 38.38 27.47 10.97
N PHE A 657 37.15 27.76 11.35
CA PHE A 657 35.96 27.40 10.57
C PHE A 657 36.01 27.98 9.14
N HIS A 658 36.00 27.11 8.14
CA HIS A 658 36.09 27.48 6.72
C HIS A 658 35.27 26.51 5.86
N MET A 659 34.99 26.94 4.62
CA MET A 659 34.34 26.05 3.65
C MET A 659 35.33 25.01 3.13
N ASP A 660 35.16 23.78 3.55
CA ASP A 660 36.01 22.64 3.17
C ASP A 660 35.71 22.17 1.75
N ASN A 661 34.42 22.09 1.41
CA ASN A 661 34.03 21.62 0.09
C ASN A 661 32.62 22.10 -0.30
N TRP A 662 32.32 22.00 -1.58
CA TRP A 662 31.00 22.23 -2.14
C TRP A 662 30.69 21.16 -3.22
N ALA A 663 29.42 20.88 -3.45
CA ALA A 663 28.96 20.03 -4.54
C ALA A 663 27.72 20.63 -5.19
N ALA A 664 27.71 20.60 -6.51
CA ALA A 664 26.55 20.99 -7.30
C ALA A 664 26.19 19.87 -8.28
N GLY A 665 24.92 19.68 -8.54
CA GLY A 665 24.52 18.59 -9.41
C GLY A 665 23.03 18.51 -9.67
N LEU A 666 22.63 17.34 -10.18
CA LEU A 666 21.25 16.99 -10.46
C LEU A 666 20.91 15.69 -9.73
N SER A 667 19.74 15.64 -9.14
CA SER A 667 19.13 14.42 -8.66
C SER A 667 17.90 14.09 -9.52
N PHE A 668 17.73 12.81 -9.79
CA PHE A 668 16.53 12.25 -10.41
C PHE A 668 15.95 11.19 -9.51
N SER A 669 14.71 11.39 -9.07
CA SER A 669 14.04 10.44 -8.20
C SER A 669 12.68 10.05 -8.77
N PHE A 670 12.27 8.82 -8.43
CA PHE A 670 10.96 8.29 -8.71
C PHE A 670 10.59 7.24 -7.67
N GLU A 671 9.31 6.96 -7.59
CA GLU A 671 8.75 5.93 -6.75
C GLU A 671 8.37 4.72 -7.61
N ALA A 672 8.93 3.55 -7.28
CA ALA A 672 8.55 2.26 -7.87
C ALA A 672 7.57 1.55 -6.92
N ARG A 673 6.46 1.04 -7.45
CA ARG A 673 5.45 0.29 -6.70
C ARG A 673 5.22 -1.08 -7.32
N ALA A 674 5.47 -2.13 -6.56
CA ALA A 674 5.08 -3.49 -6.93
C ALA A 674 3.59 -3.68 -6.65
N PHE A 675 2.82 -4.10 -7.67
CA PHE A 675 1.35 -4.24 -7.61
C PHE A 675 0.62 -3.00 -7.05
N GLY A 676 1.24 -1.82 -7.17
CA GLY A 676 0.71 -0.57 -6.63
C GLY A 676 0.78 -0.40 -5.11
N LEU A 677 1.32 -1.35 -4.38
CA LEU A 677 1.18 -1.44 -2.92
C LEU A 677 2.47 -1.15 -2.14
N ALA A 678 3.61 -1.62 -2.60
CA ALA A 678 4.88 -1.48 -1.88
C ALA A 678 5.74 -0.36 -2.51
N PRO A 679 5.76 0.86 -1.94
CA PRO A 679 6.52 1.97 -2.48
C PRO A 679 8.02 1.80 -2.20
N ALA A 680 8.83 1.96 -3.23
CA ALA A 680 10.28 2.08 -3.12
C ALA A 680 10.74 3.35 -3.85
N THR A 681 11.29 4.31 -3.12
CA THR A 681 11.85 5.52 -3.73
C THR A 681 13.25 5.24 -4.23
N MET A 682 13.51 5.57 -5.48
CA MET A 682 14.82 5.45 -6.10
C MET A 682 15.33 6.83 -6.49
N THR A 683 16.57 7.14 -6.11
CA THR A 683 17.18 8.43 -6.39
C THR A 683 18.58 8.25 -6.95
N PHE A 684 18.83 8.89 -8.07
CA PHE A 684 20.13 8.96 -8.73
C PHE A 684 20.68 10.37 -8.59
N TYR A 685 21.93 10.50 -8.22
CA TYR A 685 22.63 11.77 -8.12
C TYR A 685 23.82 11.80 -9.06
N ALA A 686 23.96 12.89 -9.77
CA ALA A 686 25.18 13.25 -10.49
C ALA A 686 25.67 14.59 -9.93
N SER A 687 26.86 14.63 -9.34
CA SER A 687 27.43 15.83 -8.74
C SER A 687 28.85 16.10 -9.19
N TYR A 688 29.22 17.37 -9.23
CA TYR A 688 30.57 17.86 -9.36
C TYR A 688 30.93 18.66 -8.11
N SER A 689 32.11 18.45 -7.55
CA SER A 689 32.55 19.07 -6.30
C SER A 689 33.72 20.00 -6.45
N GLY A 690 33.96 20.85 -5.44
CA GLY A 690 35.12 21.72 -5.35
C GLY A 690 36.46 20.96 -5.37
N SER A 691 36.46 19.68 -4.98
CA SER A 691 37.60 18.77 -5.13
C SER A 691 37.81 18.26 -6.56
N LYS A 692 37.07 18.79 -7.54
CA LYS A 692 37.10 18.40 -8.97
C LYS A 692 36.73 16.92 -9.22
N ILE A 693 35.90 16.34 -8.36
CA ILE A 693 35.45 14.95 -8.44
C ILE A 693 34.02 14.95 -9.00
N ILE A 694 33.79 14.11 -10.01
CA ILE A 694 32.44 13.75 -10.47
C ILE A 694 32.00 12.53 -9.67
N THR A 695 30.88 12.61 -9.03
CA THR A 695 30.30 11.52 -8.24
C THR A 695 28.94 11.12 -8.80
N LEU A 696 28.77 9.84 -9.05
CA LEU A 696 27.49 9.23 -9.38
C LEU A 696 27.09 8.35 -8.19
N GLN A 697 25.90 8.61 -7.64
CA GLN A 697 25.38 7.85 -6.51
C GLN A 697 23.96 7.39 -6.80
N PHE A 698 23.65 6.20 -6.31
CA PHE A 698 22.31 5.65 -6.29
C PHE A 698 21.87 5.47 -4.83
N ARG A 699 20.65 5.86 -4.54
CA ARG A 699 19.99 5.60 -3.25
C ARG A 699 18.62 4.97 -3.52
N ALA A 700 18.31 3.96 -2.76
CA ALA A 700 16.99 3.36 -2.76
C ALA A 700 16.44 3.35 -1.34
N GLY A 701 15.14 3.65 -1.20
CA GLY A 701 14.45 3.63 0.07
C GLY A 701 13.08 2.97 -0.09
N MET A 702 12.71 2.08 0.82
CA MET A 702 11.39 1.52 0.90
C MET A 702 10.67 2.14 2.09
N LEU A 703 9.61 2.89 1.83
CA LEU A 703 8.70 3.35 2.86
C LEU A 703 7.81 2.17 3.24
N LEU A 704 8.19 1.44 4.29
CA LEU A 704 7.23 0.57 4.94
C LEU A 704 6.32 1.45 5.80
N PRO A 705 5.00 1.21 5.83
CA PRO A 705 4.12 1.91 6.75
C PRO A 705 4.61 1.67 8.19
N GLU A 706 4.90 2.78 8.89
CA GLU A 706 5.30 2.80 10.30
C GLU A 706 4.19 2.31 11.23
#